data_f702a47e264af0c0aca642930319a1b5
#
_entry.id   f702a47e264af0c0aca642930319a1b5
#
_cell.length_a   1.000
_cell.length_b   1.000
_cell.length_c   1.000
_cell.angle_alpha   90.00
_cell.angle_beta   90.00
_cell.angle_gamma   90.00
#
_symmetry.space_group_name_H-M   'P 1'
#
loop_
_entity.id
_entity.type
_entity.pdbx_description
1 polymer ?
#
loop_
_entity_poly.entity_id
_entity_poly.type
_entity_poly.pdbx_seq_one_letter_code
_entity_poly.pdbx_strand_id
1 'polypeptide(L)'
;MDEQQALRILKSWHLIEFFQTYSVDEEEHSIQITASELERCSNSLLPWLNKAQQMRAGMKDGNVRYILHLGLFPKNEIEQLSNQVFGEDKSDQARYEQEQRLDTDGMTCFAKLIVDKDGSPDFKNMSVSTLPWALGHLKRGTAAELSVSAFNSSTTLLQEQLNRLSLLLPAHQGSGKPYLTASLLTELLNILCDWADFSPSSPFALQLDWLQLKAPGPTEESDLPRLTDGVSTQTEDTSVNETALQVIEEDHEISEETLPILNSFFLEDIERAMIAIAQGGGGEALLQYLSVRQNRHDDLYTPKGLQTIVRHLSPHLMPHGRWPSDPRYSMSLMQQFSINTAIQKLDEGGLLSVNGPPGTGKTTMLRDLVAHNVVERAKALASFGKVTETFNTAGYLVSSLTGFEMVVASSNNAAVENISRELPLLKSLAQEFREAEYLRPVANQLSARTNRAGEFLPLDDEEQCWGVIAAIMGKKGNRTKFSDRFFFSSHFEKESAEEAHRPNEFNFLNFWRWRSFSKNTLISFAQAKEKFNNVLAEVEQLQAQLQQLSELTARLTGDSDARIINTLTSRLNEAVSQRQKAQENQETYQKSLRLLDEKISILNDEYQFMQSYKPAWWQRLFMRTAYQIYLQQLQGKNQNLIAERKMRLALHEQITSVDNQLLSAQKKEQLAQFSLSEAQKELQNAEQRHANLKKASLT
;
A
#
# COMPACT_ATOMS: atom_id res chain seq x y z
N MET A 1 -27.27 -1.66 19.14
CA MET A 1 -26.46 -2.84 19.52
C MET A 1 -26.42 -2.94 21.02
N ASP A 2 -26.35 -4.13 21.59
CA ASP A 2 -26.23 -4.28 23.04
C ASP A 2 -24.74 -4.14 23.43
N GLU A 3 -24.39 -2.95 23.93
CA GLU A 3 -23.04 -2.61 24.41
C GLU A 3 -22.56 -3.59 25.48
N GLN A 4 -23.47 -4.09 26.30
CA GLN A 4 -23.17 -5.09 27.32
C GLN A 4 -22.71 -6.40 26.71
N GLN A 5 -23.27 -6.78 25.56
CA GLN A 5 -22.85 -7.99 24.85
C GLN A 5 -21.47 -7.82 24.23
N ALA A 6 -21.18 -6.68 23.62
CA ALA A 6 -19.84 -6.37 23.11
C ALA A 6 -18.78 -6.40 24.21
N LEU A 7 -19.07 -5.81 25.37
CA LEU A 7 -18.18 -5.84 26.53
C LEU A 7 -17.95 -7.27 27.07
N ARG A 8 -18.97 -8.14 27.05
CA ARG A 8 -18.82 -9.54 27.45
C ARG A 8 -17.89 -10.30 26.51
N ILE A 9 -18.03 -10.09 25.20
CA ILE A 9 -17.15 -10.71 24.20
C ILE A 9 -15.70 -10.26 24.40
N LEU A 10 -15.48 -8.96 24.54
CA LEU A 10 -14.14 -8.41 24.75
C LEU A 10 -13.52 -8.91 26.07
N LYS A 11 -14.31 -9.00 27.15
CA LYS A 11 -13.84 -9.59 28.41
C LYS A 11 -13.43 -11.05 28.26
N SER A 12 -14.17 -11.83 27.49
CA SER A 12 -13.79 -13.21 27.19
C SER A 12 -12.48 -13.28 26.38
N TRP A 13 -12.32 -12.45 25.37
CA TRP A 13 -11.07 -12.39 24.59
C TRP A 13 -9.89 -11.91 25.43
N HIS A 14 -10.11 -10.89 26.25
CA HIS A 14 -9.10 -10.39 27.17
C HIS A 14 -8.60 -11.48 28.12
N LEU A 15 -9.53 -12.27 28.68
CA LEU A 15 -9.17 -13.40 29.55
C LEU A 15 -8.36 -14.44 28.77
N ILE A 16 -8.81 -14.84 27.58
CA ILE A 16 -8.12 -15.82 26.74
C ILE A 16 -6.70 -15.32 26.38
N GLU A 17 -6.56 -14.02 26.11
CA GLU A 17 -5.29 -13.42 25.70
C GLU A 17 -4.22 -13.49 26.80
N PHE A 18 -4.58 -13.46 28.08
CA PHE A 18 -3.66 -13.71 29.19
C PHE A 18 -3.07 -15.12 29.17
N PHE A 19 -3.79 -16.07 28.60
CA PHE A 19 -3.39 -17.47 28.51
C PHE A 19 -2.76 -17.85 27.17
N GLN A 20 -2.48 -16.89 26.30
CA GLN A 20 -1.74 -17.16 25.06
C GLN A 20 -0.36 -17.71 25.35
N THR A 21 0.09 -18.65 24.53
CA THR A 21 1.39 -19.30 24.69
C THR A 21 2.44 -18.61 23.80
N TYR A 22 3.62 -18.44 24.34
CA TYR A 22 4.81 -18.15 23.54
C TYR A 22 5.47 -19.49 23.21
N SER A 23 5.69 -19.79 21.92
CA SER A 23 6.37 -21.02 21.51
C SER A 23 7.87 -20.85 21.62
N VAL A 24 8.50 -21.79 22.29
CA VAL A 24 9.95 -21.91 22.32
C VAL A 24 10.31 -23.08 21.41
N ASP A 25 10.84 -22.76 20.22
CA ASP A 25 11.24 -23.76 19.23
C ASP A 25 12.65 -24.28 19.54
N GLU A 26 12.90 -25.55 19.22
CA GLU A 26 14.27 -26.10 19.24
C GLU A 26 14.99 -25.61 17.99
N GLU A 27 15.89 -24.64 18.16
CA GLU A 27 16.75 -24.16 17.08
C GLU A 27 18.00 -25.07 16.92
N GLU A 28 18.58 -25.07 15.74
CA GLU A 28 19.82 -25.83 15.40
C GLU A 28 20.98 -25.49 16.36
N HIS A 29 20.88 -24.34 17.04
CA HIS A 29 21.87 -23.80 17.98
C HIS A 29 21.25 -23.48 19.33
N SER A 30 20.60 -24.48 19.96
CA SER A 30 20.02 -24.34 21.31
C SER A 30 20.57 -25.37 22.28
N ILE A 31 20.61 -25.01 23.55
CA ILE A 31 20.92 -25.92 24.67
C ILE A 31 19.82 -25.78 25.72
N GLN A 32 19.17 -26.88 26.05
CA GLN A 32 18.25 -26.94 27.19
C GLN A 32 19.02 -27.38 28.44
N ILE A 33 18.83 -26.66 29.54
CA ILE A 33 19.48 -26.90 30.82
C ILE A 33 18.43 -27.19 31.84
N THR A 34 18.57 -28.33 32.55
CA THR A 34 17.68 -28.70 33.65
C THR A 34 18.03 -27.95 34.94
N ALA A 35 17.08 -27.81 35.85
CA ALA A 35 17.30 -27.21 37.16
C ALA A 35 18.41 -27.93 37.92
N SER A 36 18.42 -29.28 37.86
CA SER A 36 19.45 -30.09 38.55
C SER A 36 20.83 -29.96 37.94
N GLU A 37 20.94 -29.71 36.63
CA GLU A 37 22.23 -29.43 35.96
C GLU A 37 22.73 -28.03 36.32
N LEU A 38 21.83 -27.05 36.39
CA LEU A 38 22.19 -25.68 36.75
C LEU A 38 22.75 -25.61 38.17
N GLU A 39 22.19 -26.39 39.09
CA GLU A 39 22.67 -26.53 40.49
C GLU A 39 24.00 -27.30 40.60
N ARG A 40 24.17 -28.40 39.85
CA ARG A 40 25.32 -29.33 39.95
C ARG A 40 26.53 -28.87 39.16
N CYS A 41 26.32 -28.40 37.92
CA CYS A 41 27.41 -28.13 36.97
C CYS A 41 27.97 -26.73 37.09
N SER A 42 27.43 -25.95 38.00
CA SER A 42 27.85 -24.56 38.20
C SER A 42 28.04 -23.79 36.89
N ASN A 43 29.10 -23.01 36.80
CA ASN A 43 29.34 -22.10 35.63
C ASN A 43 29.84 -22.79 34.35
N SER A 44 30.06 -24.12 34.39
CA SER A 44 30.65 -24.85 33.24
C SER A 44 29.72 -25.00 32.05
N LEU A 45 28.40 -24.83 32.23
CA LEU A 45 27.40 -24.89 31.17
C LEU A 45 27.20 -23.57 30.44
N LEU A 46 27.68 -22.46 31.05
CA LEU A 46 27.46 -21.12 30.51
C LEU A 46 28.52 -20.74 29.48
N PRO A 47 28.18 -20.46 28.22
CA PRO A 47 29.15 -20.21 27.16
C PRO A 47 30.07 -19.01 27.44
N TRP A 48 29.58 -17.96 28.08
CA TRP A 48 30.39 -16.77 28.43
C TRP A 48 31.41 -17.04 29.56
N LEU A 49 31.27 -18.17 30.29
CA LEU A 49 32.18 -18.58 31.33
C LEU A 49 33.04 -19.80 30.95
N ASN A 50 32.68 -20.52 29.87
CA ASN A 50 33.38 -21.72 29.46
C ASN A 50 33.72 -21.68 27.95
N LYS A 51 35.01 -21.45 27.65
CA LYS A 51 35.54 -21.43 26.29
C LYS A 51 35.31 -22.73 25.48
N ALA A 52 35.25 -23.88 26.16
CA ALA A 52 34.94 -25.16 25.48
C ALA A 52 33.51 -25.22 24.95
N GLN A 53 32.55 -24.61 25.64
CA GLN A 53 31.15 -24.49 25.17
C GLN A 53 31.07 -23.48 24.01
N GLN A 54 31.83 -22.40 24.04
CA GLN A 54 31.93 -21.47 22.90
C GLN A 54 32.45 -22.15 21.64
N MET A 55 33.47 -23.02 21.76
CA MET A 55 34.04 -23.77 20.63
C MET A 55 33.14 -24.84 20.08
N ARG A 56 32.35 -25.53 20.92
CA ARG A 56 31.36 -26.53 20.48
C ARG A 56 30.27 -25.93 19.58
N ALA A 57 29.96 -24.69 19.81
CA ALA A 57 28.95 -23.95 19.06
C ALA A 57 29.45 -23.45 17.68
N GLY A 58 30.70 -23.76 17.27
CA GLY A 58 31.25 -23.31 16.00
C GLY A 58 31.48 -21.79 15.91
N MET A 59 31.52 -21.10 17.05
CA MET A 59 31.68 -19.66 17.13
C MET A 59 33.13 -19.27 16.75
N LYS A 60 33.30 -18.80 15.52
CA LYS A 60 34.45 -18.03 15.13
C LYS A 60 34.35 -16.64 15.77
N ASP A 61 35.46 -16.08 16.23
CA ASP A 61 35.57 -14.74 16.85
C ASP A 61 34.61 -13.70 16.18
N GLY A 62 33.43 -13.54 16.73
CA GLY A 62 32.39 -12.66 16.21
C GLY A 62 31.46 -12.14 17.29
N ASN A 63 30.68 -11.14 17.00
CA ASN A 63 29.65 -10.63 17.87
C ASN A 63 28.55 -11.71 18.04
N VAL A 64 28.52 -12.35 19.21
CA VAL A 64 27.48 -13.31 19.60
C VAL A 64 26.59 -12.66 20.65
N ARG A 65 25.28 -12.87 20.55
CA ARG A 65 24.30 -12.59 21.59
C ARG A 65 23.63 -13.90 21.99
N TYR A 66 23.35 -14.03 23.27
CA TYR A 66 22.61 -15.15 23.81
C TYR A 66 21.18 -14.73 24.10
N ILE A 67 20.25 -15.64 23.85
CA ILE A 67 18.85 -15.51 24.25
C ILE A 67 18.57 -16.62 25.25
N LEU A 68 18.13 -16.23 26.43
CA LEU A 68 17.68 -17.17 27.45
C LEU A 68 16.17 -17.17 27.52
N HIS A 69 15.56 -18.34 27.29
CA HIS A 69 14.18 -18.61 27.58
C HIS A 69 14.12 -19.23 28.99
N LEU A 70 13.63 -18.45 29.94
CA LEU A 70 13.68 -18.77 31.36
C LEU A 70 12.37 -19.43 31.83
N GLY A 71 12.47 -20.45 32.66
CA GLY A 71 11.31 -21.16 33.24
C GLY A 71 10.53 -21.93 32.18
N LEU A 72 11.16 -22.89 31.51
CA LEU A 72 10.53 -23.70 30.48
C LEU A 72 9.47 -24.67 31.07
N PHE A 73 8.33 -24.74 30.41
CA PHE A 73 7.34 -25.77 30.73
C PHE A 73 6.52 -26.16 29.47
N PRO A 74 6.01 -27.41 29.44
CA PRO A 74 5.22 -27.88 28.33
C PRO A 74 3.84 -27.20 28.29
N LYS A 75 3.36 -26.85 27.11
CA LYS A 75 2.07 -26.20 26.90
C LYS A 75 0.88 -27.03 27.44
N ASN A 76 0.99 -28.35 27.49
CA ASN A 76 -0.05 -29.22 28.01
C ASN A 76 -0.29 -29.05 29.52
N GLU A 77 0.61 -28.43 30.30
CA GLU A 77 0.38 -28.09 31.71
C GLU A 77 -0.79 -27.11 31.86
N ILE A 78 -1.04 -26.26 30.87
CA ILE A 78 -2.18 -25.33 30.87
C ILE A 78 -3.50 -26.12 30.89
N GLU A 79 -3.60 -27.13 30.03
CA GLU A 79 -4.78 -28.01 29.97
C GLU A 79 -4.96 -28.81 31.25
N GLN A 80 -3.88 -29.36 31.79
CA GLN A 80 -3.92 -30.10 33.05
C GLN A 80 -4.42 -29.24 34.21
N LEU A 81 -3.91 -28.00 34.31
CA LEU A 81 -4.34 -27.06 35.35
C LEU A 81 -5.81 -26.63 35.15
N SER A 82 -6.18 -26.35 33.88
CA SER A 82 -7.56 -26.03 33.54
C SER A 82 -8.54 -27.14 33.92
N ASN A 83 -8.19 -28.39 33.60
CA ASN A 83 -8.99 -29.56 33.96
C ASN A 83 -9.09 -29.80 35.49
N GLN A 84 -8.03 -29.44 36.22
CA GLN A 84 -8.06 -29.49 37.68
C GLN A 84 -8.99 -28.45 38.29
N VAL A 85 -9.04 -27.24 37.72
CA VAL A 85 -9.84 -26.11 38.23
C VAL A 85 -11.29 -26.19 37.79
N PHE A 86 -11.57 -26.53 36.55
CA PHE A 86 -12.92 -26.49 35.95
C PHE A 86 -13.55 -27.89 35.80
N GLY A 87 -12.79 -28.96 35.94
CA GLY A 87 -13.20 -30.32 35.61
C GLY A 87 -13.03 -30.66 34.13
N GLU A 88 -12.90 -31.95 33.83
CA GLU A 88 -12.80 -32.45 32.46
C GLU A 88 -14.15 -32.36 31.73
N ASP A 89 -14.17 -31.70 30.56
CA ASP A 89 -15.32 -31.80 29.66
C ASP A 89 -15.22 -33.12 28.87
N LYS A 90 -16.16 -34.03 29.15
CA LYS A 90 -16.23 -35.38 28.51
C LYS A 90 -17.18 -35.41 27.32
N SER A 91 -17.62 -34.29 26.80
CA SER A 91 -18.50 -34.24 25.62
C SER A 91 -17.78 -34.72 24.34
N ASP A 92 -18.54 -35.36 23.44
CA ASP A 92 -18.00 -35.76 22.13
C ASP A 92 -17.51 -34.56 21.32
N GLN A 93 -18.08 -33.38 21.53
CA GLN A 93 -17.69 -32.13 20.90
C GLN A 93 -16.34 -31.64 21.43
N ALA A 94 -16.07 -31.76 22.72
CA ALA A 94 -14.79 -31.41 23.31
C ALA A 94 -13.67 -32.36 22.81
N ARG A 95 -13.97 -33.66 22.60
CA ARG A 95 -13.00 -34.58 21.97
C ARG A 95 -12.67 -34.22 20.55
N TYR A 96 -13.67 -33.85 19.74
CA TYR A 96 -13.47 -33.44 18.36
C TYR A 96 -12.66 -32.12 18.26
N GLU A 97 -12.92 -31.17 19.14
CA GLU A 97 -12.16 -29.93 19.25
C GLU A 97 -10.71 -30.16 19.72
N GLN A 98 -10.50 -31.12 20.61
CA GLN A 98 -9.18 -31.53 21.10
C GLN A 98 -8.31 -32.14 19.98
N GLU A 99 -8.92 -32.98 19.13
CA GLU A 99 -8.25 -33.57 17.96
C GLU A 99 -7.85 -32.53 16.91
N GLN A 100 -8.52 -31.36 16.87
CA GLN A 100 -8.22 -30.26 15.96
C GLN A 100 -7.22 -29.23 16.52
N ARG A 101 -6.90 -29.30 17.82
CA ARG A 101 -5.92 -28.39 18.44
C ARG A 101 -4.48 -28.78 18.08
N LEU A 102 -3.97 -28.20 17.00
CA LEU A 102 -2.61 -28.43 16.50
C LEU A 102 -1.50 -27.79 17.37
N ASP A 103 -1.84 -27.07 18.46
CA ASP A 103 -0.91 -26.19 19.18
C ASP A 103 -0.71 -26.54 20.66
N THR A 104 -1.07 -27.76 21.07
CA THR A 104 -0.87 -28.27 22.45
C THR A 104 0.53 -28.81 22.69
N ASP A 105 1.27 -29.11 21.62
CA ASP A 105 2.62 -29.66 21.71
C ASP A 105 3.65 -28.52 21.76
N GLY A 106 4.77 -28.78 22.43
CA GLY A 106 5.90 -27.87 22.52
C GLY A 106 6.03 -27.20 23.89
N MET A 107 7.05 -26.35 23.98
CA MET A 107 7.44 -25.67 25.22
C MET A 107 7.05 -24.18 25.17
N THR A 108 6.79 -23.61 26.34
CA THR A 108 6.64 -22.18 26.57
C THR A 108 7.55 -21.76 27.74
N CYS A 109 7.63 -20.45 28.03
CA CYS A 109 8.52 -19.95 29.09
C CYS A 109 7.90 -18.77 29.84
N PHE A 110 8.50 -18.43 30.99
CA PHE A 110 8.15 -17.25 31.78
C PHE A 110 8.66 -15.96 31.19
N ALA A 111 9.92 -15.97 30.75
CA ALA A 111 10.57 -14.77 30.29
C ALA A 111 11.63 -15.05 29.21
N LYS A 112 11.91 -14.03 28.43
CA LYS A 112 13.00 -13.98 27.44
C LYS A 112 13.97 -12.90 27.83
N LEU A 113 15.23 -13.28 28.06
CA LEU A 113 16.32 -12.39 28.46
C LEU A 113 17.42 -12.40 27.39
N ILE A 114 17.85 -11.23 27.00
CA ILE A 114 19.01 -11.06 26.12
C ILE A 114 20.25 -10.89 26.97
N VAL A 115 21.30 -11.62 26.61
CA VAL A 115 22.60 -11.59 27.30
C VAL A 115 23.69 -11.35 26.25
N ASP A 116 24.60 -10.44 26.52
CA ASP A 116 25.70 -10.15 25.61
C ASP A 116 26.78 -11.27 25.62
N LYS A 117 27.77 -11.15 24.72
CA LYS A 117 28.84 -12.12 24.58
C LYS A 117 29.64 -12.33 25.88
N ASP A 118 29.69 -11.34 26.76
CA ASP A 118 30.43 -11.36 28.03
C ASP A 118 29.54 -11.88 29.17
N GLY A 119 28.29 -12.22 28.90
CA GLY A 119 27.34 -12.73 29.90
C GLY A 119 26.58 -11.63 30.64
N SER A 120 26.62 -10.40 30.17
CA SER A 120 25.91 -9.28 30.80
C SER A 120 24.43 -9.29 30.40
N PRO A 121 23.48 -9.39 31.37
CA PRO A 121 22.06 -9.43 31.10
C PRO A 121 21.47 -8.05 30.84
N ASP A 122 20.54 -7.99 29.92
CA ASP A 122 19.71 -6.80 29.67
C ASP A 122 18.37 -6.93 30.39
N PHE A 123 18.35 -6.72 31.71
CA PHE A 123 17.13 -6.81 32.51
C PHE A 123 16.10 -5.72 32.16
N LYS A 124 16.50 -4.58 31.60
CA LYS A 124 15.58 -3.50 31.24
C LYS A 124 14.68 -3.88 30.07
N ASN A 125 15.21 -4.69 29.15
CA ASN A 125 14.49 -5.16 27.97
C ASN A 125 14.09 -6.64 28.08
N MET A 126 14.09 -7.21 29.29
CA MET A 126 13.57 -8.56 29.52
C MET A 126 12.06 -8.58 29.23
N SER A 127 11.63 -9.48 28.34
CA SER A 127 10.20 -9.66 28.06
C SER A 127 9.62 -10.77 28.92
N VAL A 128 8.46 -10.54 29.53
CA VAL A 128 7.79 -11.51 30.43
C VAL A 128 6.47 -11.96 29.84
N SER A 129 6.16 -13.25 30.04
CA SER A 129 4.90 -13.84 29.62
C SER A 129 3.79 -13.59 30.66
N THR A 130 2.61 -13.21 30.19
CA THR A 130 1.43 -13.10 31.07
C THR A 130 0.92 -14.47 31.53
N LEU A 131 1.23 -15.53 30.77
CA LEU A 131 0.71 -16.86 30.97
C LEU A 131 1.05 -17.45 32.35
N PRO A 132 2.31 -17.51 32.82
CA PRO A 132 2.61 -18.06 34.15
C PRO A 132 1.93 -17.30 35.28
N TRP A 133 1.89 -15.98 35.18
CA TRP A 133 1.19 -15.12 36.14
C TRP A 133 -0.34 -15.39 36.15
N ALA A 134 -0.94 -15.53 34.95
CA ALA A 134 -2.35 -15.90 34.83
C ALA A 134 -2.66 -17.31 35.37
N LEU A 135 -1.74 -18.28 35.18
CA LEU A 135 -1.86 -19.63 35.75
C LEU A 135 -1.82 -19.61 37.29
N GLY A 136 -0.98 -18.76 37.89
CA GLY A 136 -0.99 -18.53 39.32
C GLY A 136 -2.31 -17.97 39.83
N HIS A 137 -2.88 -16.98 39.14
CA HIS A 137 -4.21 -16.45 39.42
C HIS A 137 -5.32 -17.51 39.25
N LEU A 138 -5.24 -18.32 38.21
CA LEU A 138 -6.20 -19.41 37.98
C LEU A 138 -6.17 -20.42 39.13
N LYS A 139 -4.98 -20.81 39.56
CA LYS A 139 -4.78 -21.74 40.70
C LYS A 139 -5.37 -21.20 41.99
N ARG A 140 -5.31 -19.89 42.25
CA ARG A 140 -5.92 -19.24 43.41
C ARG A 140 -7.41 -18.97 43.28
N GLY A 141 -8.00 -19.17 42.12
CA GLY A 141 -9.39 -18.82 41.83
C GLY A 141 -9.65 -17.32 41.63
N THR A 142 -8.61 -16.53 41.39
CA THR A 142 -8.67 -15.06 41.19
C THR A 142 -8.54 -14.64 39.74
N ALA A 143 -8.86 -15.52 38.79
CA ALA A 143 -8.78 -15.21 37.35
C ALA A 143 -9.65 -13.99 36.92
N ALA A 144 -10.68 -13.65 37.69
CA ALA A 144 -11.50 -12.46 37.45
C ALA A 144 -10.76 -11.12 37.68
N GLU A 145 -9.64 -11.15 38.41
CA GLU A 145 -8.81 -9.98 38.73
C GLU A 145 -7.73 -9.69 37.67
N LEU A 146 -7.62 -10.54 36.64
CA LEU A 146 -6.66 -10.33 35.55
C LEU A 146 -6.99 -9.05 34.82
N SER A 147 -6.01 -8.14 34.81
CA SER A 147 -6.04 -6.88 34.08
C SER A 147 -4.61 -6.44 33.72
N VAL A 148 -4.47 -5.63 32.68
CA VAL A 148 -3.15 -5.08 32.28
C VAL A 148 -2.57 -4.21 33.42
N SER A 149 -3.42 -3.43 34.09
CA SER A 149 -2.99 -2.60 35.23
C SER A 149 -2.44 -3.44 36.39
N ALA A 150 -3.10 -4.57 36.76
CA ALA A 150 -2.62 -5.48 37.78
C ALA A 150 -1.32 -6.18 37.36
N PHE A 151 -1.23 -6.59 36.09
CA PHE A 151 -0.02 -7.17 35.53
C PHE A 151 1.14 -6.18 35.55
N ASN A 152 0.95 -4.94 35.07
CA ASN A 152 1.97 -3.89 35.10
C ASN A 152 2.44 -3.56 36.50
N SER A 153 1.52 -3.50 37.48
CA SER A 153 1.90 -3.32 38.87
C SER A 153 2.74 -4.51 39.41
N SER A 154 2.43 -5.74 39.01
CA SER A 154 3.21 -6.90 39.37
C SER A 154 4.59 -6.92 38.69
N THR A 155 4.68 -6.49 37.44
CA THR A 155 5.98 -6.40 36.73
C THR A 155 6.87 -5.28 37.25
N THR A 156 6.32 -4.19 37.79
CA THR A 156 7.09 -3.16 38.49
C THR A 156 7.77 -3.76 39.74
N LEU A 157 7.06 -4.57 40.51
CA LEU A 157 7.64 -5.29 41.66
C LEU A 157 8.74 -6.29 41.23
N LEU A 158 8.47 -7.00 40.14
CA LEU A 158 9.47 -7.89 39.54
C LEU A 158 10.74 -7.11 39.14
N GLN A 159 10.59 -5.95 38.53
CA GLN A 159 11.71 -5.11 38.09
C GLN A 159 12.55 -4.60 39.27
N GLU A 160 11.90 -4.28 40.41
CA GLU A 160 12.64 -3.96 41.64
C GLU A 160 13.50 -5.14 42.09
N GLN A 161 12.98 -6.37 42.03
CA GLN A 161 13.72 -7.59 42.39
C GLN A 161 14.88 -7.83 41.41
N LEU A 162 14.66 -7.64 40.12
CA LEU A 162 15.71 -7.72 39.08
C LEU A 162 16.80 -6.66 39.28
N ASN A 163 16.43 -5.47 39.67
CA ASN A 163 17.38 -4.39 39.99
C ASN A 163 18.23 -4.78 41.20
N ARG A 164 17.65 -5.40 42.24
CA ARG A 164 18.43 -5.94 43.39
C ARG A 164 19.33 -7.08 42.93
N LEU A 165 18.90 -7.98 42.09
CA LEU A 165 19.71 -9.08 41.56
C LEU A 165 20.88 -8.52 40.73
N SER A 166 20.65 -7.44 39.96
CA SER A 166 21.72 -6.80 39.16
C SER A 166 22.89 -6.30 40.00
N LEU A 167 22.66 -5.87 41.24
CA LEU A 167 23.70 -5.44 42.17
C LEU A 167 24.57 -6.57 42.69
N LEU A 168 24.07 -7.82 42.58
CA LEU A 168 24.79 -9.03 43.02
C LEU A 168 25.65 -9.64 41.90
N LEU A 169 25.56 -9.12 40.66
CA LEU A 169 26.34 -9.63 39.54
C LEU A 169 27.83 -9.43 39.74
N PRO A 170 28.64 -10.49 39.62
CA PRO A 170 30.09 -10.34 39.59
C PRO A 170 30.55 -9.63 38.33
N ALA A 171 31.68 -8.94 38.38
CA ALA A 171 32.26 -8.25 37.25
C ALA A 171 33.51 -8.97 36.73
N HIS A 172 33.69 -8.99 35.43
CA HIS A 172 34.88 -9.54 34.77
C HIS A 172 36.16 -8.77 35.16
N GLN A 173 37.22 -9.50 35.56
CA GLN A 173 38.52 -8.91 35.78
C GLN A 173 39.06 -8.37 34.45
N GLY A 174 39.13 -7.06 34.32
CA GLY A 174 39.66 -6.36 33.15
C GLY A 174 38.63 -5.51 32.37
N SER A 175 37.44 -6.00 32.10
CA SER A 175 36.37 -5.22 31.41
C SER A 175 35.42 -4.50 32.38
N GLY A 176 35.36 -4.95 33.64
CA GLY A 176 34.41 -4.42 34.62
C GLY A 176 32.94 -4.72 34.33
N LYS A 177 32.61 -5.46 33.26
CA LYS A 177 31.26 -5.76 32.90
C LYS A 177 30.66 -6.82 33.82
N PRO A 178 29.40 -6.61 34.27
CA PRO A 178 28.67 -7.62 35.05
C PRO A 178 28.34 -8.84 34.21
N TYR A 179 28.27 -10.02 34.84
CA TYR A 179 27.88 -11.26 34.16
C TYR A 179 27.05 -12.18 35.04
N LEU A 180 26.20 -13.00 34.40
CA LEU A 180 25.37 -14.01 35.04
C LEU A 180 26.18 -15.26 35.37
N THR A 181 25.96 -15.80 36.57
CA THR A 181 26.44 -17.11 37.03
C THR A 181 25.28 -18.10 37.12
N ALA A 182 25.57 -19.41 37.23
CA ALA A 182 24.54 -20.44 37.38
C ALA A 182 23.70 -20.22 38.64
N SER A 183 24.31 -19.83 39.76
CA SER A 183 23.59 -19.53 41.01
C SER A 183 22.65 -18.32 40.87
N LEU A 184 23.06 -17.29 40.15
CA LEU A 184 22.21 -16.11 39.89
C LEU A 184 21.08 -16.43 38.90
N LEU A 185 21.31 -17.35 37.94
CA LEU A 185 20.23 -17.88 37.10
C LEU A 185 19.21 -18.68 37.90
N THR A 186 19.67 -19.50 38.84
CA THR A 186 18.74 -20.23 39.77
C THR A 186 17.92 -19.23 40.59
N GLU A 187 18.55 -18.19 41.12
CA GLU A 187 17.85 -17.15 41.88
C GLU A 187 16.85 -16.39 41.00
N LEU A 188 17.23 -16.07 39.76
CA LEU A 188 16.35 -15.41 38.78
C LEU A 188 15.11 -16.29 38.48
N LEU A 189 15.28 -17.60 38.33
CA LEU A 189 14.17 -18.54 38.14
C LEU A 189 13.25 -18.60 39.37
N ASN A 190 13.81 -18.60 40.57
CA ASN A 190 13.02 -18.54 41.81
C ASN A 190 12.20 -17.23 41.88
N ILE A 191 12.82 -16.09 41.57
CA ILE A 191 12.14 -14.79 41.51
C ILE A 191 10.96 -14.84 40.53
N LEU A 192 11.14 -15.44 39.34
CA LEU A 192 10.07 -15.57 38.34
C LEU A 192 8.94 -16.50 38.81
N CYS A 193 9.27 -17.63 39.46
CA CYS A 193 8.26 -18.54 40.00
C CYS A 193 7.45 -17.90 41.16
N ASP A 194 8.14 -17.20 42.06
CA ASP A 194 7.52 -16.49 43.17
C ASP A 194 6.64 -15.33 42.69
N TRP A 195 7.11 -14.59 41.71
CA TRP A 195 6.35 -13.52 41.06
C TRP A 195 5.06 -14.02 40.41
N ALA A 196 5.14 -15.16 39.72
CA ALA A 196 3.98 -15.77 39.04
C ALA A 196 3.06 -16.55 39.96
N ASP A 197 3.53 -16.91 41.16
CA ASP A 197 2.90 -17.91 42.05
C ASP A 197 2.56 -19.23 41.31
N PHE A 198 3.48 -19.58 40.43
CA PHE A 198 3.38 -20.80 39.60
C PHE A 198 4.76 -21.44 39.48
N SER A 199 4.81 -22.75 39.68
CA SER A 199 6.04 -23.54 39.54
C SER A 199 5.77 -24.64 38.50
N PRO A 200 6.49 -24.71 37.40
CA PRO A 200 6.31 -25.70 36.37
C PRO A 200 6.77 -27.08 36.82
N SER A 201 6.18 -28.12 36.26
CA SER A 201 6.57 -29.52 36.51
C SER A 201 7.74 -29.98 35.62
N SER A 202 8.16 -29.13 34.70
CA SER A 202 9.23 -29.43 33.74
C SER A 202 10.59 -29.63 34.42
N PRO A 203 11.37 -30.65 34.04
CA PRO A 203 12.75 -30.78 34.48
C PRO A 203 13.67 -29.70 33.88
N PHE A 204 13.27 -29.05 32.78
CA PHE A 204 14.07 -28.05 32.12
C PHE A 204 13.84 -26.68 32.73
N ALA A 205 14.91 -26.02 33.14
CA ALA A 205 14.87 -24.71 33.78
C ALA A 205 14.93 -23.59 32.75
N LEU A 206 15.78 -23.75 31.74
CA LEU A 206 15.96 -22.72 30.67
C LEU A 206 16.42 -23.35 29.36
N GLN A 207 16.17 -22.65 28.27
CA GLN A 207 16.80 -22.87 26.97
C GLN A 207 17.69 -21.67 26.64
N LEU A 208 18.90 -21.96 26.20
CA LEU A 208 19.87 -20.98 25.76
C LEU A 208 20.07 -21.12 24.26
N ASP A 209 19.71 -20.08 23.54
CA ASP A 209 19.92 -19.96 22.11
C ASP A 209 21.04 -18.94 21.86
N TRP A 210 21.81 -19.12 20.81
CA TRP A 210 22.80 -18.14 20.43
C TRP A 210 22.61 -17.65 19.01
N LEU A 211 22.65 -16.34 18.87
CA LEU A 211 22.63 -15.66 17.58
C LEU A 211 24.04 -15.21 17.21
N GLN A 212 24.59 -15.77 16.18
CA GLN A 212 25.81 -15.24 15.58
C GLN A 212 25.40 -13.99 14.80
N LEU A 213 25.72 -12.81 15.34
CA LEU A 213 25.58 -11.57 14.61
C LEU A 213 26.58 -11.63 13.46
N LYS A 214 26.14 -11.84 12.24
CA LYS A 214 26.97 -11.76 11.05
C LYS A 214 27.77 -10.46 11.16
N ALA A 215 29.09 -10.54 11.06
CA ALA A 215 29.89 -9.35 10.79
C ALA A 215 29.24 -8.68 9.57
N PRO A 216 28.91 -7.39 9.60
CA PRO A 216 28.19 -6.77 8.53
C PRO A 216 28.96 -6.96 7.24
N GLY A 217 28.49 -7.88 6.42
CA GLY A 217 28.89 -8.00 5.02
C GLY A 217 28.37 -6.77 4.27
N PRO A 218 28.89 -6.49 3.08
CA PRO A 218 28.48 -5.28 2.35
C PRO A 218 27.03 -5.29 1.83
N THR A 219 26.22 -6.24 2.21
CA THR A 219 24.80 -6.35 1.77
C THR A 219 23.98 -6.99 2.87
N GLU A 220 22.89 -6.33 3.22
CA GLU A 220 21.80 -6.70 4.13
C GLU A 220 21.99 -6.25 5.59
N GLU A 221 21.51 -5.04 5.88
CA GLU A 221 21.14 -4.66 7.23
C GLU A 221 19.84 -5.39 7.63
N SER A 222 20.00 -6.41 8.49
CA SER A 222 18.90 -6.84 9.34
C SER A 222 18.69 -5.78 10.43
N ASP A 223 17.49 -5.25 10.54
CA ASP A 223 17.07 -4.25 11.53
C ASP A 223 17.25 -4.77 12.96
N LEU A 224 18.35 -4.37 13.60
CA LEU A 224 18.51 -4.44 15.05
C LEU A 224 18.75 -3.03 15.58
N PRO A 225 17.96 -2.54 16.52
CA PRO A 225 18.11 -1.19 17.05
C PRO A 225 19.42 -1.05 17.80
N ARG A 226 20.26 -0.09 17.38
CA ARG A 226 21.40 0.36 18.17
C ARG A 226 20.88 1.24 19.30
N LEU A 227 21.22 0.87 20.52
CA LEU A 227 21.22 1.77 21.67
C LEU A 227 22.26 2.87 21.40
N THR A 228 21.82 4.09 21.21
CA THR A 228 22.71 5.26 21.20
C THR A 228 22.79 5.82 22.59
N ASP A 229 24.00 5.79 23.13
CA ASP A 229 24.40 6.53 24.34
C ASP A 229 24.13 8.02 24.15
N GLY A 230 23.63 8.62 25.20
CA GLY A 230 23.36 10.04 25.25
C GLY A 230 24.67 10.86 25.16
N VAL A 231 24.66 11.84 24.30
CA VAL A 231 25.56 12.99 24.37
C VAL A 231 24.72 14.26 24.41
N SER A 232 24.77 14.86 25.57
CA SER A 232 24.32 16.24 25.79
C SER A 232 25.20 17.21 25.02
N THR A 233 24.64 18.04 24.15
CA THR A 233 25.24 19.33 23.82
C THR A 233 24.18 20.40 23.64
N GLN A 234 24.54 21.52 24.20
CA GLN A 234 23.79 22.75 24.44
C GLN A 234 23.33 23.45 23.18
N THR A 235 22.09 23.89 23.24
CA THR A 235 21.47 25.17 22.86
C THR A 235 22.18 26.13 21.90
N GLU A 236 21.49 26.55 20.85
CA GLU A 236 21.12 27.96 20.64
C GLU A 236 20.03 28.09 19.55
N ASP A 237 18.99 28.80 19.96
CA ASP A 237 17.93 29.55 19.24
C ASP A 237 17.49 29.13 17.82
N THR A 238 16.29 28.53 17.74
CA THR A 238 15.27 28.94 16.75
C THR A 238 13.87 28.57 17.23
N SER A 239 13.14 29.54 17.67
CA SER A 239 11.79 29.50 18.27
C SER A 239 10.62 29.27 17.30
N VAL A 240 10.69 28.30 16.39
CA VAL A 240 9.59 27.99 15.44
C VAL A 240 9.23 26.51 15.42
N ASN A 241 9.93 25.63 16.11
CA ASN A 241 9.77 24.17 15.99
C ASN A 241 9.10 23.47 17.17
N GLU A 242 8.77 24.15 18.26
CA GLU A 242 8.21 23.46 19.44
C GLU A 242 6.75 23.00 19.25
N THR A 243 5.96 23.68 18.42
CA THR A 243 4.54 23.37 18.27
C THR A 243 4.28 22.14 17.39
N ALA A 244 5.19 21.80 16.48
CA ALA A 244 5.07 20.61 15.63
C ALA A 244 5.57 19.33 16.31
N LEU A 245 6.44 19.45 17.29
CA LEU A 245 6.97 18.33 18.10
C LEU A 245 5.99 17.92 19.21
N GLN A 246 5.24 18.86 19.78
CA GLN A 246 4.27 18.55 20.85
C GLN A 246 3.08 17.69 20.39
N VAL A 247 2.71 17.70 19.11
CA VAL A 247 1.62 16.85 18.57
C VAL A 247 2.07 15.39 18.38
N ILE A 248 3.38 15.12 18.32
CA ILE A 248 3.93 13.76 18.17
C ILE A 248 4.21 13.10 19.53
N GLU A 249 4.31 13.89 20.61
CA GLU A 249 4.63 13.40 21.95
C GLU A 249 3.42 13.03 22.81
N GLU A 250 2.19 13.32 22.39
CA GLU A 250 0.98 12.93 23.14
C GLU A 250 0.53 11.46 22.93
N ASP A 251 1.24 10.63 22.16
CA ASP A 251 1.04 9.20 22.17
C ASP A 251 1.78 8.60 23.38
N HIS A 252 1.02 8.51 24.48
CA HIS A 252 1.28 7.69 25.66
C HIS A 252 2.74 7.23 25.83
N GLU A 253 3.48 7.93 26.68
CA GLU A 253 4.55 7.33 27.44
C GLU A 253 4.07 5.98 27.99
N ILE A 254 4.42 4.87 27.31
CA ILE A 254 4.58 3.60 28.00
C ILE A 254 5.64 3.97 29.04
N SER A 255 5.25 4.05 30.28
CA SER A 255 6.13 4.39 31.38
C SER A 255 7.40 3.57 31.20
N GLU A 256 8.56 4.22 31.22
CA GLU A 256 9.88 3.56 31.10
C GLU A 256 10.12 2.48 32.19
N GLU A 257 9.12 2.16 33.00
CA GLU A 257 9.15 1.34 34.19
C GLU A 257 8.47 -0.04 34.02
N THR A 258 7.86 -0.40 32.88
CA THR A 258 7.20 -1.69 32.72
C THR A 258 7.91 -2.62 31.75
N LEU A 259 8.01 -3.91 32.12
CA LEU A 259 8.64 -4.92 31.27
C LEU A 259 7.75 -5.27 30.07
N PRO A 260 8.31 -5.42 28.85
CA PRO A 260 7.54 -5.79 27.66
C PRO A 260 6.84 -7.14 27.82
N ILE A 261 5.61 -7.24 27.33
CA ILE A 261 4.84 -8.50 27.28
C ILE A 261 5.39 -9.38 26.16
N LEU A 262 5.68 -10.66 26.48
CA LEU A 262 6.30 -11.61 25.54
C LEU A 262 5.29 -12.29 24.61
N ASN A 263 4.12 -12.65 25.12
CA ASN A 263 3.18 -13.59 24.49
C ASN A 263 1.91 -12.95 23.93
N SER A 264 1.64 -11.68 24.22
CA SER A 264 0.44 -10.98 23.74
C SER A 264 0.78 -9.58 23.21
N PHE A 265 0.11 -9.24 22.10
CA PHE A 265 0.17 -7.90 21.52
C PHE A 265 -1.18 -7.16 21.66
N PHE A 266 -2.24 -7.84 22.11
CA PHE A 266 -3.61 -7.33 21.99
C PHE A 266 -4.23 -6.95 23.34
N LEU A 267 -3.63 -7.29 24.46
CA LEU A 267 -4.20 -7.06 25.79
C LEU A 267 -4.55 -5.60 26.03
N GLU A 268 -3.61 -4.70 25.79
CA GLU A 268 -3.85 -3.26 25.97
C GLU A 268 -4.90 -2.72 25.00
N ASP A 269 -4.89 -3.16 23.75
CA ASP A 269 -5.85 -2.73 22.74
C ASP A 269 -7.26 -3.22 23.05
N ILE A 270 -7.39 -4.44 23.60
CA ILE A 270 -8.68 -4.97 24.08
C ILE A 270 -9.20 -4.13 25.26
N GLU A 271 -8.36 -3.77 26.22
CA GLU A 271 -8.76 -2.91 27.34
C GLU A 271 -9.16 -1.51 26.86
N ARG A 272 -8.39 -0.89 25.96
CA ARG A 272 -8.75 0.38 25.33
C ARG A 272 -10.10 0.30 24.61
N ALA A 273 -10.35 -0.79 23.89
CA ALA A 273 -11.63 -1.03 23.22
C ALA A 273 -12.77 -1.18 24.22
N MET A 274 -12.57 -1.90 25.33
CA MET A 274 -13.56 -2.02 26.42
C MET A 274 -13.88 -0.66 27.04
N ILE A 275 -12.86 0.14 27.34
CA ILE A 275 -13.02 1.51 27.89
C ILE A 275 -13.78 2.40 26.90
N ALA A 276 -13.39 2.40 25.63
CA ALA A 276 -14.03 3.18 24.59
C ALA A 276 -15.53 2.85 24.45
N ILE A 277 -15.88 1.55 24.42
CA ILE A 277 -17.28 1.12 24.35
C ILE A 277 -18.06 1.52 25.63
N ALA A 278 -17.46 1.35 26.82
CA ALA A 278 -18.10 1.74 28.07
C ALA A 278 -18.36 3.25 28.17
N GLN A 279 -17.62 4.07 27.42
CA GLN A 279 -17.79 5.53 27.30
C GLN A 279 -18.74 5.92 26.14
N GLY A 280 -19.40 4.96 25.49
CA GLY A 280 -20.28 5.21 24.35
C GLY A 280 -19.54 5.43 23.01
N GLY A 281 -18.25 5.09 22.94
CA GLY A 281 -17.40 5.14 21.75
C GLY A 281 -17.23 3.78 21.09
N GLY A 282 -16.05 3.53 20.50
CA GLY A 282 -15.67 2.25 19.89
C GLY A 282 -15.83 2.20 18.39
N GLY A 283 -16.56 3.15 17.79
CA GLY A 283 -16.77 3.21 16.34
C GLY A 283 -17.66 2.10 15.79
N GLU A 284 -18.25 2.33 14.63
CA GLU A 284 -19.25 1.43 14.04
C GLU A 284 -18.64 0.09 13.62
N ALA A 285 -17.42 0.09 13.08
CA ALA A 285 -16.73 -1.11 12.61
C ALA A 285 -16.49 -2.11 13.75
N LEU A 286 -16.00 -1.64 14.90
CA LEU A 286 -15.77 -2.50 16.07
C LEU A 286 -17.08 -3.04 16.62
N LEU A 287 -18.09 -2.19 16.78
CA LEU A 287 -19.39 -2.60 17.25
C LEU A 287 -20.06 -3.62 16.30
N GLN A 288 -19.92 -3.43 14.99
CA GLN A 288 -20.41 -4.35 13.99
C GLN A 288 -19.67 -5.70 14.04
N TYR A 289 -18.35 -5.69 14.25
CA TYR A 289 -17.53 -6.90 14.42
C TYR A 289 -17.93 -7.71 15.66
N LEU A 290 -18.25 -7.05 16.75
CA LEU A 290 -18.68 -7.68 18.00
C LEU A 290 -20.18 -8.06 17.99
N SER A 291 -20.89 -7.79 16.91
CA SER A 291 -22.30 -8.12 16.79
C SER A 291 -22.54 -9.60 16.54
N VAL A 292 -23.39 -10.21 17.35
CA VAL A 292 -23.85 -11.59 17.15
C VAL A 292 -24.91 -11.71 16.06
N ARG A 293 -25.43 -10.58 15.55
CA ARG A 293 -26.40 -10.59 14.45
C ARG A 293 -25.74 -11.06 13.17
N GLN A 294 -26.15 -12.21 12.68
CA GLN A 294 -25.78 -12.65 11.34
C GLN A 294 -26.50 -11.77 10.33
N ASN A 295 -25.75 -10.94 9.61
CA ASN A 295 -26.28 -10.30 8.42
C ASN A 295 -26.49 -11.39 7.37
N ARG A 296 -27.70 -11.45 6.81
CA ARG A 296 -27.96 -12.34 5.66
C ARG A 296 -27.21 -11.78 4.46
N HIS A 297 -26.26 -12.55 3.98
CA HIS A 297 -25.53 -12.24 2.74
C HIS A 297 -26.14 -13.04 1.59
N ASP A 298 -26.09 -12.47 0.38
CA ASP A 298 -26.45 -13.22 -0.81
C ASP A 298 -25.35 -14.24 -1.09
N ASP A 299 -25.72 -15.50 -1.27
CA ASP A 299 -24.82 -16.52 -1.77
C ASP A 299 -24.52 -16.22 -3.25
N LEU A 300 -23.25 -15.86 -3.54
CA LEU A 300 -22.83 -15.44 -4.88
C LEU A 300 -22.87 -16.55 -5.93
N TYR A 301 -22.99 -17.82 -5.53
CA TYR A 301 -23.13 -18.96 -6.43
C TYR A 301 -24.59 -19.21 -6.88
N THR A 302 -25.54 -18.46 -6.33
CA THR A 302 -26.95 -18.54 -6.73
C THR A 302 -27.28 -17.58 -7.87
N PRO A 303 -28.40 -17.78 -8.60
CA PRO A 303 -28.88 -16.81 -9.59
C PRO A 303 -29.09 -15.40 -9.03
N LYS A 304 -29.52 -15.29 -7.77
CA LYS A 304 -29.63 -14.00 -7.05
C LYS A 304 -28.25 -13.39 -6.80
N GLY A 305 -27.28 -14.21 -6.41
CA GLY A 305 -25.90 -13.79 -6.22
C GLY A 305 -25.27 -13.27 -7.51
N LEU A 306 -25.53 -13.92 -8.65
CA LEU A 306 -25.09 -13.43 -9.95
C LEU A 306 -25.66 -12.05 -10.27
N GLN A 307 -26.93 -11.80 -10.00
CA GLN A 307 -27.53 -10.47 -10.15
C GLN A 307 -26.85 -9.43 -9.24
N THR A 308 -26.49 -9.83 -8.03
CA THR A 308 -25.73 -8.97 -7.10
C THR A 308 -24.35 -8.64 -7.67
N ILE A 309 -23.63 -9.61 -8.23
CA ILE A 309 -22.32 -9.39 -8.88
C ILE A 309 -22.48 -8.39 -10.03
N VAL A 310 -23.43 -8.63 -10.95
CA VAL A 310 -23.65 -7.75 -12.12
C VAL A 310 -24.00 -6.33 -11.68
N ARG A 311 -24.85 -6.17 -10.67
CA ARG A 311 -25.20 -4.84 -10.14
C ARG A 311 -23.98 -4.10 -9.60
N HIS A 312 -23.13 -4.75 -8.80
CA HIS A 312 -21.93 -4.14 -8.21
C HIS A 312 -20.80 -3.92 -9.24
N LEU A 313 -20.85 -4.59 -10.39
CA LEU A 313 -19.94 -4.34 -11.51
C LEU A 313 -20.44 -3.25 -12.47
N SER A 314 -21.56 -2.62 -12.16
CA SER A 314 -22.11 -1.53 -12.97
C SER A 314 -21.11 -0.38 -13.12
N PRO A 315 -20.93 0.19 -14.31
CA PRO A 315 -19.91 1.22 -14.57
C PRO A 315 -19.99 2.43 -13.66
N HIS A 316 -21.19 2.88 -13.28
CA HIS A 316 -21.37 4.03 -12.38
C HIS A 316 -20.87 3.78 -10.95
N LEU A 317 -20.59 2.53 -10.56
CA LEU A 317 -20.04 2.16 -9.28
C LEU A 317 -18.52 2.00 -9.30
N MET A 318 -17.90 2.09 -10.46
CA MET A 318 -16.45 2.03 -10.57
C MET A 318 -15.83 3.29 -9.97
N PRO A 319 -14.77 3.17 -9.17
CA PRO A 319 -14.08 4.33 -8.62
C PRO A 319 -13.44 5.16 -9.74
N HIS A 320 -13.45 6.49 -9.58
CA HIS A 320 -12.75 7.39 -10.50
C HIS A 320 -11.22 7.25 -10.38
N GLY A 321 -10.72 6.92 -9.18
CA GLY A 321 -9.31 6.65 -8.94
C GLY A 321 -8.99 5.16 -9.14
N ARG A 322 -8.00 4.89 -9.98
CA ARG A 322 -7.46 3.55 -10.22
C ARG A 322 -5.94 3.61 -10.09
N TRP A 323 -5.35 2.55 -9.54
CA TRP A 323 -3.89 2.47 -9.54
C TRP A 323 -3.38 2.39 -10.98
N PRO A 324 -2.38 3.20 -11.36
CA PRO A 324 -1.87 3.25 -12.73
C PRO A 324 -0.98 2.02 -13.03
N SER A 325 -1.60 0.85 -13.01
CA SER A 325 -0.99 -0.43 -13.33
C SER A 325 -0.94 -0.67 -14.83
N ASP A 326 -0.10 -1.61 -15.25
CA ASP A 326 -0.04 -2.04 -16.65
C ASP A 326 -1.40 -2.62 -17.10
N PRO A 327 -2.03 -2.05 -18.15
CA PRO A 327 -3.35 -2.48 -18.61
C PRO A 327 -3.40 -3.94 -19.10
N ARG A 328 -2.25 -4.56 -19.40
CA ARG A 328 -2.16 -5.98 -19.74
C ARG A 328 -2.51 -6.90 -18.57
N TYR A 329 -2.39 -6.42 -17.34
CA TYR A 329 -2.71 -7.14 -16.11
C TYR A 329 -3.96 -6.55 -15.47
N SER A 330 -5.08 -6.64 -16.21
CA SER A 330 -6.37 -6.14 -15.73
C SER A 330 -6.85 -6.94 -14.50
N MET A 331 -7.63 -6.28 -13.66
CA MET A 331 -8.26 -6.95 -12.52
C MET A 331 -9.26 -8.01 -12.95
N SER A 332 -9.37 -9.07 -12.17
CA SER A 332 -10.47 -10.02 -12.31
C SER A 332 -11.81 -9.36 -11.94
N LEU A 333 -12.91 -9.91 -12.48
CA LEU A 333 -14.25 -9.43 -12.15
C LEU A 333 -14.54 -9.45 -10.65
N MET A 334 -14.06 -10.46 -9.93
CA MET A 334 -14.28 -10.56 -8.48
C MET A 334 -13.45 -9.57 -7.67
N GLN A 335 -12.25 -9.21 -8.13
CA GLN A 335 -11.49 -8.11 -7.54
C GLN A 335 -12.21 -6.78 -7.72
N GLN A 336 -12.70 -6.50 -8.93
CA GLN A 336 -13.46 -5.29 -9.21
C GLN A 336 -14.77 -5.25 -8.41
N PHE A 337 -15.49 -6.37 -8.34
CA PHE A 337 -16.67 -6.52 -7.49
C PHE A 337 -16.38 -6.19 -6.03
N SER A 338 -15.27 -6.72 -5.50
CA SER A 338 -14.84 -6.47 -4.11
C SER A 338 -14.52 -5.00 -3.86
N ILE A 339 -13.83 -4.33 -4.78
CA ILE A 339 -13.50 -2.90 -4.68
C ILE A 339 -14.78 -2.06 -4.71
N ASN A 340 -15.63 -2.26 -5.70
CA ASN A 340 -16.88 -1.50 -5.83
C ASN A 340 -17.79 -1.70 -4.60
N THR A 341 -17.83 -2.95 -4.09
CA THR A 341 -18.60 -3.27 -2.89
C THR A 341 -18.02 -2.60 -1.65
N ALA A 342 -16.67 -2.60 -1.51
CA ALA A 342 -15.99 -1.96 -0.39
C ALA A 342 -16.28 -0.45 -0.37
N ILE A 343 -16.10 0.23 -1.49
CA ILE A 343 -16.33 1.67 -1.60
C ILE A 343 -17.79 2.01 -1.26
N GLN A 344 -18.76 1.27 -1.81
CA GLN A 344 -20.18 1.53 -1.53
C GLN A 344 -20.58 1.28 -0.08
N LYS A 345 -20.13 0.14 0.50
CA LYS A 345 -20.56 -0.24 1.84
C LYS A 345 -19.86 0.51 2.94
N LEU A 346 -18.65 0.99 2.70
CA LEU A 346 -17.83 1.65 3.72
C LEU A 346 -17.86 3.18 3.60
N ASP A 347 -18.60 3.75 2.65
CA ASP A 347 -18.75 5.19 2.50
C ASP A 347 -19.34 5.86 3.76
N GLU A 348 -20.30 5.19 4.38
CA GLU A 348 -20.92 5.63 5.65
C GLU A 348 -20.28 4.99 6.90
N GLY A 349 -19.20 4.24 6.74
CA GLY A 349 -18.54 3.47 7.79
C GLY A 349 -18.93 1.99 7.80
N GLY A 350 -18.47 1.24 8.82
CA GLY A 350 -18.80 -0.17 9.00
C GLY A 350 -17.65 -1.13 8.72
N LEU A 351 -17.99 -2.38 8.43
CA LEU A 351 -17.04 -3.49 8.25
C LEU A 351 -17.36 -4.30 7.00
N LEU A 352 -16.35 -4.60 6.21
CA LEU A 352 -16.41 -5.52 5.08
C LEU A 352 -15.27 -6.55 5.18
N SER A 353 -15.63 -7.83 5.17
CA SER A 353 -14.67 -8.93 5.09
C SER A 353 -14.47 -9.37 3.64
N VAL A 354 -13.20 -9.49 3.23
CA VAL A 354 -12.80 -10.02 1.91
C VAL A 354 -11.89 -11.21 2.12
N ASN A 355 -12.40 -12.40 1.81
CA ASN A 355 -11.63 -13.63 1.88
C ASN A 355 -11.11 -14.03 0.49
N GLY A 356 -9.88 -14.54 0.45
CA GLY A 356 -9.27 -15.07 -0.77
C GLY A 356 -7.99 -15.84 -0.45
N PRO A 357 -7.74 -16.98 -1.12
CA PRO A 357 -6.49 -17.73 -0.98
C PRO A 357 -5.24 -16.86 -1.28
N PRO A 358 -4.04 -17.29 -0.88
CA PRO A 358 -2.80 -16.66 -1.35
C PRO A 358 -2.75 -16.57 -2.88
N GLY A 359 -2.21 -15.47 -3.42
CA GLY A 359 -2.10 -15.26 -4.86
C GLY A 359 -3.36 -14.73 -5.58
N THR A 360 -4.49 -14.54 -4.90
CA THR A 360 -5.72 -14.00 -5.51
C THR A 360 -5.72 -12.49 -5.75
N GLY A 361 -4.60 -11.80 -5.46
CA GLY A 361 -4.44 -10.36 -5.74
C GLY A 361 -5.10 -9.43 -4.73
N LYS A 362 -5.22 -9.83 -3.45
CA LYS A 362 -5.69 -8.95 -2.37
C LYS A 362 -4.86 -7.65 -2.27
N THR A 363 -3.55 -7.74 -2.46
CA THR A 363 -2.65 -6.58 -2.48
C THR A 363 -2.97 -5.63 -3.64
N THR A 364 -3.34 -6.18 -4.81
CA THR A 364 -3.74 -5.38 -5.98
C THR A 364 -5.02 -4.59 -5.68
N MET A 365 -5.96 -5.20 -4.96
CA MET A 365 -7.17 -4.52 -4.51
C MET A 365 -6.86 -3.34 -3.59
N LEU A 366 -5.90 -3.49 -2.65
CA LEU A 366 -5.49 -2.39 -1.76
C LEU A 366 -4.91 -1.20 -2.53
N ARG A 367 -4.16 -1.43 -3.60
CA ARG A 367 -3.62 -0.35 -4.46
C ARG A 367 -4.74 0.51 -5.05
N ASP A 368 -5.81 -0.11 -5.52
CA ASP A 368 -6.94 0.62 -6.09
C ASP A 368 -7.75 1.38 -5.02
N LEU A 369 -7.87 0.85 -3.80
CA LEU A 369 -8.46 1.58 -2.69
C LEU A 369 -7.63 2.81 -2.31
N VAL A 370 -6.29 2.69 -2.31
CA VAL A 370 -5.40 3.85 -2.11
C VAL A 370 -5.62 4.89 -3.21
N ALA A 371 -5.66 4.47 -4.47
CA ALA A 371 -5.90 5.37 -5.59
C ALA A 371 -7.26 6.06 -5.50
N HIS A 372 -8.31 5.34 -5.10
CA HIS A 372 -9.63 5.91 -4.84
C HIS A 372 -9.57 7.01 -3.78
N ASN A 373 -8.98 6.73 -2.61
CA ASN A 373 -8.88 7.71 -1.52
C ASN A 373 -8.08 8.96 -1.93
N VAL A 374 -7.00 8.80 -2.70
CA VAL A 374 -6.22 9.92 -3.23
C VAL A 374 -7.08 10.80 -4.15
N VAL A 375 -7.89 10.21 -5.03
CA VAL A 375 -8.76 10.94 -5.94
C VAL A 375 -9.91 11.62 -5.19
N GLU A 376 -10.53 10.97 -4.23
CA GLU A 376 -11.60 11.57 -3.42
C GLU A 376 -11.06 12.75 -2.59
N ARG A 377 -9.86 12.62 -1.99
CA ARG A 377 -9.19 13.74 -1.35
C ARG A 377 -8.89 14.88 -2.32
N ALA A 378 -8.46 14.56 -3.56
CA ALA A 378 -8.21 15.56 -4.58
C ALA A 378 -9.49 16.29 -5.01
N LYS A 379 -10.64 15.60 -5.09
CA LYS A 379 -11.95 16.21 -5.31
C LYS A 379 -12.32 17.17 -4.18
N ALA A 380 -12.16 16.73 -2.94
CA ALA A 380 -12.39 17.59 -1.77
C ALA A 380 -11.48 18.82 -1.82
N LEU A 381 -10.20 18.66 -2.13
CA LEU A 381 -9.25 19.77 -2.28
C LEU A 381 -9.64 20.71 -3.42
N ALA A 382 -10.06 20.17 -4.58
CA ALA A 382 -10.47 20.96 -5.73
C ALA A 382 -11.79 21.74 -5.52
N SER A 383 -12.58 21.43 -4.49
CA SER A 383 -13.79 22.19 -4.15
C SER A 383 -13.47 23.58 -3.60
N PHE A 384 -12.27 23.80 -3.01
CA PHE A 384 -11.88 25.08 -2.44
C PHE A 384 -11.48 26.10 -3.52
N GLY A 385 -11.76 27.36 -3.25
CA GLY A 385 -11.38 28.46 -4.13
C GLY A 385 -9.90 28.83 -4.03
N LYS A 386 -9.35 28.77 -2.81
CA LYS A 386 -7.96 29.16 -2.49
C LYS A 386 -7.33 28.21 -1.49
N VAL A 387 -6.00 28.08 -1.56
CA VAL A 387 -5.21 27.25 -0.62
C VAL A 387 -5.45 27.67 0.84
N THR A 388 -5.62 28.95 1.13
CA THR A 388 -5.85 29.44 2.49
C THR A 388 -7.14 28.93 3.12
N GLU A 389 -8.12 28.53 2.32
CA GLU A 389 -9.40 27.99 2.79
C GLU A 389 -9.28 26.52 3.23
N THR A 390 -8.17 25.85 2.89
CA THR A 390 -7.91 24.45 3.28
C THR A 390 -7.36 24.31 4.68
N PHE A 391 -7.08 25.44 5.37
CA PHE A 391 -6.58 25.47 6.74
C PHE A 391 -7.55 26.23 7.64
N ASN A 392 -7.69 25.76 8.87
CA ASN A 392 -8.43 26.46 9.90
C ASN A 392 -7.60 27.62 10.50
N THR A 393 -8.19 28.39 11.41
CA THR A 393 -7.54 29.55 12.07
C THR A 393 -6.30 29.16 12.89
N ALA A 394 -6.18 27.91 13.32
CA ALA A 394 -5.04 27.38 14.05
C ALA A 394 -3.94 26.79 13.12
N GLY A 395 -4.14 26.84 11.80
CA GLY A 395 -3.16 26.35 10.82
C GLY A 395 -3.25 24.84 10.52
N TYR A 396 -4.23 24.14 11.07
CA TYR A 396 -4.49 22.73 10.74
C TYR A 396 -5.38 22.61 9.51
N LEU A 397 -5.26 21.47 8.80
CA LEU A 397 -6.18 21.15 7.70
C LEU A 397 -7.63 21.13 8.19
N VAL A 398 -8.53 21.60 7.36
CA VAL A 398 -9.97 21.49 7.65
C VAL A 398 -10.41 20.03 7.62
N SER A 399 -11.42 19.68 8.42
CA SER A 399 -11.89 18.30 8.60
C SER A 399 -12.28 17.61 7.29
N SER A 400 -12.79 18.35 6.30
CA SER A 400 -13.14 17.82 4.98
C SER A 400 -11.95 17.33 4.14
N LEU A 401 -10.72 17.61 4.55
CA LEU A 401 -9.48 17.14 3.91
C LEU A 401 -8.77 16.05 4.71
N THR A 402 -9.35 15.56 5.78
CA THR A 402 -8.86 14.47 6.64
C THR A 402 -9.77 13.26 6.55
N GLY A 403 -9.28 12.08 6.95
CA GLY A 403 -10.04 10.84 6.90
C GLY A 403 -9.86 10.03 5.62
N PHE A 404 -9.00 10.47 4.71
CA PHE A 404 -8.63 9.73 3.50
C PHE A 404 -7.41 8.81 3.71
N GLU A 405 -6.78 8.93 4.85
CA GLU A 405 -5.62 8.15 5.23
C GLU A 405 -6.01 6.69 5.47
N MET A 406 -5.14 5.76 5.06
CA MET A 406 -5.34 4.33 5.25
C MET A 406 -4.30 3.78 6.21
N VAL A 407 -4.76 3.07 7.25
CA VAL A 407 -3.90 2.28 8.12
C VAL A 407 -3.99 0.82 7.69
N VAL A 408 -2.86 0.23 7.30
CA VAL A 408 -2.75 -1.18 6.96
C VAL A 408 -2.06 -1.92 8.11
N ALA A 409 -2.77 -2.82 8.76
CA ALA A 409 -2.26 -3.63 9.85
C ALA A 409 -2.26 -5.11 9.48
N SER A 410 -1.27 -5.87 9.96
CA SER A 410 -1.18 -7.31 9.79
C SER A 410 -0.44 -7.93 10.96
N SER A 411 -0.78 -9.16 11.32
CA SER A 411 0.02 -9.99 12.23
C SER A 411 1.37 -10.42 11.60
N ASN A 412 1.48 -10.38 10.27
CA ASN A 412 2.73 -10.63 9.55
C ASN A 412 3.38 -9.31 9.13
N ASN A 413 4.40 -8.89 9.88
CA ASN A 413 5.14 -7.65 9.62
C ASN A 413 5.73 -7.58 8.20
N ALA A 414 6.26 -8.70 7.67
CA ALA A 414 6.85 -8.74 6.33
C ALA A 414 5.81 -8.40 5.23
N ALA A 415 4.57 -8.85 5.39
CA ALA A 415 3.51 -8.56 4.41
C ALA A 415 3.17 -7.06 4.35
N VAL A 416 3.09 -6.39 5.50
CA VAL A 416 2.81 -4.94 5.56
C VAL A 416 4.01 -4.13 5.06
N GLU A 417 5.22 -4.52 5.46
CA GLU A 417 6.44 -3.86 4.98
C GLU A 417 6.57 -3.94 3.47
N ASN A 418 6.30 -5.11 2.87
CA ASN A 418 6.36 -5.27 1.42
C ASN A 418 5.38 -4.34 0.69
N ILE A 419 4.12 -4.26 1.12
CA ILE A 419 3.14 -3.35 0.51
C ILE A 419 3.61 -1.90 0.63
N SER A 420 4.03 -1.50 1.82
CA SER A 420 4.45 -0.11 2.08
C SER A 420 5.74 0.28 1.36
N ARG A 421 6.63 -0.68 1.10
CA ARG A 421 7.86 -0.46 0.31
C ARG A 421 7.60 -0.44 -1.19
N GLU A 422 6.68 -1.28 -1.68
CA GLU A 422 6.40 -1.38 -3.12
C GLU A 422 5.61 -0.19 -3.67
N LEU A 423 4.63 0.33 -2.93
CA LEU A 423 3.77 1.41 -3.41
C LEU A 423 4.53 2.67 -3.86
N PRO A 424 5.57 3.16 -3.14
CA PRO A 424 6.34 4.32 -3.56
C PRO A 424 7.23 4.08 -4.78
N LEU A 425 7.58 2.82 -5.10
CA LEU A 425 8.55 2.53 -6.16
C LEU A 425 8.02 2.88 -7.55
N LEU A 426 8.88 3.42 -8.39
CA LEU A 426 8.56 3.79 -9.77
C LEU A 426 8.09 2.58 -10.59
N LYS A 427 8.62 1.38 -10.31
CA LYS A 427 8.20 0.13 -10.94
C LYS A 427 6.76 -0.32 -10.57
N SER A 428 6.17 0.27 -9.53
CA SER A 428 4.76 0.01 -9.20
C SER A 428 3.78 0.65 -10.18
N LEU A 429 4.27 1.56 -11.02
CA LEU A 429 3.52 2.24 -12.07
C LEU A 429 3.82 1.62 -13.43
N ALA A 430 2.82 1.60 -14.31
CA ALA A 430 3.05 1.28 -15.72
C ALA A 430 3.96 2.31 -16.38
N GLN A 431 4.64 1.89 -17.44
CA GLN A 431 5.63 2.73 -18.12
C GLN A 431 5.07 4.08 -18.59
N GLU A 432 3.80 4.11 -18.98
CA GLU A 432 3.06 5.31 -19.43
C GLU A 432 2.88 6.36 -18.31
N PHE A 433 2.92 5.94 -17.04
CA PHE A 433 2.69 6.78 -15.86
C PHE A 433 3.95 7.10 -15.06
N ARG A 434 5.14 6.70 -15.53
CA ARG A 434 6.41 6.94 -14.83
C ARG A 434 6.83 8.40 -14.73
N GLU A 435 6.14 9.28 -15.43
CA GLU A 435 6.29 10.74 -15.29
C GLU A 435 5.60 11.28 -14.03
N ALA A 436 4.75 10.47 -13.38
CA ALA A 436 4.11 10.86 -12.13
C ALA A 436 5.17 11.18 -11.08
N GLU A 437 5.00 12.33 -10.42
CA GLU A 437 5.91 12.81 -9.40
C GLU A 437 5.15 13.42 -8.22
N TYR A 438 5.36 12.85 -7.04
CA TYR A 438 4.83 13.37 -5.79
C TYR A 438 5.91 13.36 -4.71
N LEU A 439 6.63 14.47 -4.54
CA LEU A 439 7.77 14.56 -3.62
C LEU A 439 8.85 13.49 -3.91
N ARG A 440 9.13 13.19 -5.18
CA ARG A 440 10.04 12.10 -5.59
C ARG A 440 11.40 12.15 -4.87
N PRO A 441 12.11 13.30 -4.77
CA PRO A 441 13.40 13.35 -4.06
C PRO A 441 13.28 13.01 -2.57
N VAL A 442 12.14 13.33 -1.94
CA VAL A 442 11.86 12.99 -0.54
C VAL A 442 11.57 11.50 -0.41
N ALA A 443 10.78 10.94 -1.33
CA ALA A 443 10.49 9.52 -1.38
C ALA A 443 11.76 8.69 -1.56
N ASN A 444 12.67 9.12 -2.44
CA ASN A 444 13.97 8.50 -2.65
C ASN A 444 14.79 8.50 -1.37
N GLN A 445 14.84 9.63 -0.63
CA GLN A 445 15.55 9.72 0.65
C GLN A 445 14.95 8.80 1.72
N LEU A 446 13.64 8.69 1.78
CA LEU A 446 12.95 7.77 2.71
C LEU A 446 13.29 6.30 2.44
N SER A 447 13.41 5.93 1.17
CA SER A 447 13.66 4.54 0.73
C SER A 447 15.15 4.18 0.68
N ALA A 448 16.05 5.17 0.63
CA ALA A 448 17.47 4.95 0.46
C ALA A 448 18.09 4.12 1.60
N ARG A 449 19.05 3.27 1.23
CA ARG A 449 19.93 2.59 2.18
C ARG A 449 21.04 3.55 2.62
N THR A 450 21.55 3.34 3.82
CA THR A 450 22.68 4.11 4.34
C THR A 450 23.90 3.22 4.52
N ASN A 451 25.09 3.77 4.28
CA ASN A 451 26.35 3.10 4.64
C ASN A 451 26.63 3.19 6.15
N ARG A 452 27.75 2.63 6.61
CA ARG A 452 28.15 2.67 8.03
C ARG A 452 28.41 4.08 8.58
N ALA A 453 28.68 5.05 7.71
CA ALA A 453 28.86 6.44 8.09
C ALA A 453 27.54 7.23 8.15
N GLY A 454 26.40 6.58 7.85
CA GLY A 454 25.10 7.23 7.79
C GLY A 454 24.80 7.95 6.47
N GLU A 455 25.68 7.83 5.46
CA GLU A 455 25.50 8.46 4.15
C GLU A 455 24.56 7.64 3.28
N PHE A 456 23.67 8.31 2.53
CA PHE A 456 22.74 7.66 1.63
C PHE A 456 23.48 7.03 0.43
N LEU A 457 23.14 5.78 0.14
CA LEU A 457 23.64 5.07 -1.04
C LEU A 457 22.78 5.39 -2.27
N PRO A 458 23.38 5.42 -3.48
CA PRO A 458 22.63 5.55 -4.71
C PRO A 458 21.54 4.49 -4.83
N LEU A 459 20.40 4.88 -5.40
CA LEU A 459 19.31 3.97 -5.71
C LEU A 459 19.48 3.43 -7.14
N ASP A 460 19.34 2.13 -7.30
CA ASP A 460 19.21 1.52 -8.61
C ASP A 460 17.89 1.94 -9.27
N ASP A 461 17.78 1.79 -10.61
CA ASP A 461 16.58 2.17 -11.36
C ASP A 461 15.30 1.51 -10.84
N GLU A 462 15.41 0.30 -10.28
CA GLU A 462 14.29 -0.44 -9.69
C GLU A 462 13.91 0.04 -8.28
N GLU A 463 14.81 0.71 -7.59
CA GLU A 463 14.63 1.24 -6.24
C GLU A 463 14.15 2.69 -6.22
N GLN A 464 14.16 3.37 -7.37
CA GLN A 464 13.66 4.74 -7.47
C GLN A 464 12.17 4.82 -7.16
N CYS A 465 11.78 5.88 -6.46
CA CYS A 465 10.42 6.15 -6.07
C CYS A 465 9.76 7.16 -7.01
N TRP A 466 8.45 7.07 -7.17
CA TRP A 466 7.65 8.09 -7.83
C TRP A 466 7.08 9.10 -6.83
N GLY A 467 6.87 8.68 -5.57
CA GLY A 467 6.24 9.57 -4.62
C GLY A 467 6.13 9.04 -3.19
N VAL A 468 5.86 9.95 -2.26
CA VAL A 468 5.58 9.66 -0.84
C VAL A 468 4.11 9.28 -0.71
N ILE A 469 3.76 8.02 -0.95
CA ILE A 469 2.38 7.53 -0.89
C ILE A 469 2.14 6.57 0.28
N ALA A 470 3.18 5.97 0.81
CA ALA A 470 3.09 5.04 1.93
C ALA A 470 4.33 5.14 2.81
N ALA A 471 4.18 4.79 4.08
CA ALA A 471 5.28 4.73 5.04
C ALA A 471 5.09 3.58 6.03
N ILE A 472 6.20 3.00 6.49
CA ILE A 472 6.22 1.92 7.48
C ILE A 472 6.23 2.56 8.87
N MET A 473 5.11 2.50 9.60
CA MET A 473 4.92 3.21 10.88
C MET A 473 4.77 2.29 12.10
N GLY A 474 4.76 0.98 11.93
CA GLY A 474 4.39 0.02 12.96
C GLY A 474 5.33 -0.04 14.18
N LYS A 475 6.61 0.33 14.01
CA LYS A 475 7.61 0.33 15.09
C LYS A 475 8.07 1.76 15.40
N LYS A 476 8.38 2.06 16.70
CA LYS A 476 8.94 3.37 17.12
C LYS A 476 10.17 3.75 16.27
N GLY A 477 11.10 2.80 16.05
CA GLY A 477 12.29 3.04 15.22
C GLY A 477 11.96 3.43 13.77
N ASN A 478 10.91 2.86 13.17
CA ASN A 478 10.48 3.23 11.82
C ASN A 478 9.88 4.65 11.79
N ARG A 479 9.08 5.00 12.81
CA ARG A 479 8.53 6.37 12.95
C ARG A 479 9.63 7.40 13.13
N THR A 480 10.59 7.13 14.00
CA THR A 480 11.77 7.99 14.20
C THR A 480 12.57 8.14 12.91
N LYS A 481 12.88 7.03 12.22
CA LYS A 481 13.59 7.03 10.93
C LYS A 481 12.83 7.82 9.85
N PHE A 482 11.49 7.69 9.80
CA PHE A 482 10.67 8.46 8.88
C PHE A 482 10.74 9.95 9.20
N SER A 483 10.50 10.33 10.46
CA SER A 483 10.55 11.72 10.90
C SER A 483 11.92 12.35 10.63
N ASP A 484 12.99 11.67 10.99
CA ASP A 484 14.36 12.13 10.75
C ASP A 484 14.61 12.35 9.26
N ARG A 485 14.37 11.36 8.42
CA ARG A 485 14.62 11.44 6.97
C ARG A 485 13.70 12.42 6.25
N PHE A 486 12.45 12.53 6.70
CA PHE A 486 11.49 13.43 6.06
C PHE A 486 11.78 14.89 6.38
N PHE A 487 12.11 15.22 7.64
CA PHE A 487 12.21 16.60 8.10
C PHE A 487 13.66 17.08 8.31
N PHE A 488 14.53 16.25 8.89
CA PHE A 488 15.78 16.72 9.48
C PHE A 488 17.05 16.24 8.76
N SER A 489 17.08 14.98 8.33
CA SER A 489 18.28 14.40 7.72
C SER A 489 18.67 15.11 6.43
N SER A 490 19.90 15.54 6.30
CA SER A 490 20.41 16.06 5.04
C SER A 490 21.79 15.46 4.76
N HIS A 491 21.96 14.98 3.54
CA HIS A 491 23.24 14.42 3.07
C HIS A 491 24.35 15.48 3.00
N PHE A 492 24.02 16.77 3.14
CA PHE A 492 24.84 17.90 2.75
C PHE A 492 25.19 18.90 3.87
N GLU A 493 25.13 18.51 5.13
CA GLU A 493 25.51 19.44 6.21
C GLU A 493 26.98 19.94 6.16
N LYS A 494 27.80 19.38 5.24
CA LYS A 494 29.22 19.73 5.08
C LYS A 494 29.60 20.42 3.77
N GLU A 495 28.64 20.66 2.86
CA GLU A 495 28.92 21.30 1.58
C GLU A 495 28.86 22.83 1.68
N SER A 496 29.81 23.49 1.00
CA SER A 496 29.88 24.96 0.91
C SER A 496 28.59 25.52 0.28
N ALA A 497 28.23 26.75 0.64
CA ALA A 497 27.01 27.44 0.15
C ALA A 497 26.89 27.50 -1.38
N GLU A 498 27.98 27.33 -2.13
CA GLU A 498 28.02 27.31 -3.59
C GLU A 498 27.60 25.94 -4.17
N GLU A 499 27.87 24.83 -3.45
CA GLU A 499 27.45 23.48 -3.85
C GLU A 499 25.99 23.18 -3.49
N ALA A 500 25.44 23.89 -2.51
CA ALA A 500 24.03 23.78 -2.11
C ALA A 500 23.01 24.15 -3.20
N HIS A 501 23.46 24.72 -4.32
CA HIS A 501 22.59 25.07 -5.46
C HIS A 501 22.54 24.01 -6.57
N ARG A 502 23.29 22.91 -6.45
CA ARG A 502 23.21 21.79 -7.41
C ARG A 502 22.23 20.74 -6.89
N PRO A 503 21.25 20.30 -7.70
CA PRO A 503 20.51 19.10 -7.37
C PRO A 503 21.54 17.99 -7.19
N ASN A 504 21.47 17.25 -6.06
CA ASN A 504 22.41 16.18 -5.83
C ASN A 504 22.27 15.10 -6.91
N GLU A 505 23.37 14.42 -7.24
CA GLU A 505 23.40 13.37 -8.26
C GLU A 505 22.39 12.24 -7.99
N PHE A 506 21.93 12.09 -6.75
CA PHE A 506 21.06 11.02 -6.28
C PHE A 506 19.61 11.46 -6.04
N ASN A 507 19.26 12.73 -6.27
CA ASN A 507 17.91 13.27 -6.02
C ASN A 507 17.38 13.00 -4.61
N PHE A 508 18.23 13.13 -3.57
CA PHE A 508 17.85 13.00 -2.16
C PHE A 508 17.63 14.38 -1.54
N LEU A 509 16.44 14.63 -1.05
CA LEU A 509 16.11 15.89 -0.36
C LEU A 509 15.16 15.60 0.80
N ASN A 510 15.37 16.23 1.96
CA ASN A 510 14.32 16.32 2.95
C ASN A 510 13.20 17.28 2.49
N PHE A 511 12.04 17.24 3.16
CA PHE A 511 10.87 18.03 2.79
C PHE A 511 11.15 19.54 2.73
N TRP A 512 11.91 20.08 3.69
CA TRP A 512 12.20 21.52 3.74
C TRP A 512 13.08 21.98 2.59
N ARG A 513 14.10 21.21 2.26
CA ARG A 513 14.97 21.47 1.10
C ARG A 513 14.20 21.32 -0.19
N TRP A 514 13.45 20.22 -0.36
CA TRP A 514 12.59 20.06 -1.53
C TRP A 514 11.66 21.26 -1.70
N ARG A 515 10.97 21.70 -0.64
CA ARG A 515 10.09 22.87 -0.66
C ARG A 515 10.82 24.15 -1.09
N SER A 516 12.06 24.33 -0.63
CA SER A 516 12.87 25.49 -1.00
C SER A 516 13.24 25.51 -2.49
N PHE A 517 13.67 24.37 -3.04
CA PHE A 517 14.04 24.25 -4.46
C PHE A 517 12.84 24.29 -5.40
N SER A 518 11.69 23.75 -4.98
CA SER A 518 10.50 23.60 -5.84
C SER A 518 9.63 24.86 -5.93
N LYS A 519 9.92 25.91 -5.16
CA LYS A 519 9.09 27.15 -5.13
C LYS A 519 8.79 27.76 -6.50
N ASN A 520 9.72 27.66 -7.43
CA ASN A 520 9.62 28.29 -8.77
C ASN A 520 9.22 27.31 -9.87
N THR A 521 9.12 26.02 -9.58
CA THR A 521 8.83 24.96 -10.57
C THR A 521 7.40 24.42 -10.43
N LEU A 522 6.76 24.64 -9.29
CA LEU A 522 5.40 24.16 -9.04
C LEU A 522 4.38 25.00 -9.79
N ILE A 523 3.41 24.34 -10.40
CA ILE A 523 2.23 24.99 -10.97
C ILE A 523 1.36 25.60 -9.87
N SER A 524 0.62 26.67 -10.19
CA SER A 524 -0.31 27.25 -9.22
C SER A 524 -1.43 26.29 -8.84
N PHE A 525 -2.00 26.49 -7.64
CA PHE A 525 -3.16 25.71 -7.19
C PHE A 525 -4.33 25.78 -8.20
N ALA A 526 -4.59 26.95 -8.76
CA ALA A 526 -5.64 27.14 -9.76
C ALA A 526 -5.40 26.29 -11.02
N GLN A 527 -4.16 26.27 -11.53
CA GLN A 527 -3.79 25.46 -12.69
C GLN A 527 -3.86 23.95 -12.39
N ALA A 528 -3.42 23.54 -11.19
CA ALA A 528 -3.52 22.15 -10.77
C ALA A 528 -4.99 21.70 -10.66
N LYS A 529 -5.83 22.52 -10.05
CA LYS A 529 -7.27 22.32 -9.93
C LYS A 529 -7.95 22.23 -11.31
N GLU A 530 -7.61 23.12 -12.24
CA GLU A 530 -8.16 23.10 -13.59
C GLU A 530 -7.78 21.82 -14.33
N LYS A 531 -6.52 21.40 -14.29
CA LYS A 531 -6.05 20.15 -14.90
C LYS A 531 -6.78 18.94 -14.30
N PHE A 532 -6.89 18.91 -12.98
CA PHE A 532 -7.58 17.82 -12.29
C PHE A 532 -9.05 17.75 -12.70
N ASN A 533 -9.77 18.86 -12.68
CA ASN A 533 -11.19 18.92 -13.04
C ASN A 533 -11.44 18.51 -14.50
N ASN A 534 -10.53 18.90 -15.43
CA ASN A 534 -10.65 18.50 -16.83
C ASN A 534 -10.53 16.98 -16.99
N VAL A 535 -9.51 16.36 -16.37
CA VAL A 535 -9.34 14.90 -16.42
C VAL A 535 -10.50 14.19 -15.71
N LEU A 536 -10.97 14.71 -14.57
CA LEU A 536 -12.11 14.14 -13.85
C LEU A 536 -13.37 14.16 -14.73
N ALA A 537 -13.65 15.28 -15.42
CA ALA A 537 -14.78 15.39 -16.31
C ALA A 537 -14.70 14.41 -17.49
N GLU A 538 -13.50 14.15 -18.04
CA GLU A 538 -13.29 13.13 -19.08
C GLU A 538 -13.61 11.72 -18.54
N VAL A 539 -13.15 11.40 -17.32
CA VAL A 539 -13.44 10.10 -16.67
C VAL A 539 -14.94 9.94 -16.41
N GLU A 540 -15.60 10.97 -15.89
CA GLU A 540 -17.06 10.96 -15.64
C GLU A 540 -17.86 10.81 -16.93
N GLN A 541 -17.43 11.46 -18.01
CA GLN A 541 -18.05 11.30 -19.32
C GLN A 541 -17.90 9.88 -19.86
N LEU A 542 -16.72 9.27 -19.75
CA LEU A 542 -16.48 7.89 -20.15
C LEU A 542 -17.32 6.91 -19.32
N GLN A 543 -17.38 7.14 -18.00
CA GLN A 543 -18.19 6.33 -17.10
C GLN A 543 -19.68 6.40 -17.45
N ALA A 544 -20.20 7.59 -17.74
CA ALA A 544 -21.58 7.79 -18.17
C ALA A 544 -21.88 7.07 -19.51
N GLN A 545 -20.94 7.12 -20.46
CA GLN A 545 -21.07 6.40 -21.74
C GLN A 545 -21.09 4.89 -21.54
N LEU A 546 -20.20 4.36 -20.68
CA LEU A 546 -20.18 2.95 -20.33
C LEU A 546 -21.45 2.51 -19.59
N GLN A 547 -21.97 3.37 -18.71
CA GLN A 547 -23.21 3.10 -18.00
C GLN A 547 -24.40 3.02 -18.97
N GLN A 548 -24.51 3.96 -19.90
CA GLN A 548 -25.54 3.92 -20.95
C GLN A 548 -25.43 2.65 -21.79
N LEU A 549 -24.21 2.24 -22.13
CA LEU A 549 -23.95 0.99 -22.86
C LEU A 549 -24.42 -0.23 -22.04
N SER A 550 -24.08 -0.26 -20.74
CA SER A 550 -24.49 -1.33 -19.83
C SER A 550 -26.02 -1.43 -19.71
N GLU A 551 -26.71 -0.30 -19.54
CA GLU A 551 -28.17 -0.22 -19.46
C GLU A 551 -28.84 -0.66 -20.75
N LEU A 552 -28.31 -0.23 -21.88
CA LEU A 552 -28.74 -0.70 -23.18
C LEU A 552 -28.57 -2.22 -23.29
N THR A 553 -27.42 -2.76 -22.94
CA THR A 553 -27.14 -4.20 -22.94
C THR A 553 -28.13 -4.95 -22.04
N ALA A 554 -28.37 -4.47 -20.82
CA ALA A 554 -29.31 -5.08 -19.88
C ALA A 554 -30.76 -5.05 -20.40
N ARG A 555 -31.17 -3.95 -21.02
CA ARG A 555 -32.49 -3.87 -21.70
C ARG A 555 -32.60 -4.84 -22.87
N LEU A 556 -31.52 -5.13 -23.53
CA LEU A 556 -31.41 -5.97 -24.68
C LEU A 556 -31.48 -7.47 -24.33
N THR A 557 -30.92 -7.85 -23.18
CA THR A 557 -31.04 -9.23 -22.67
C THR A 557 -32.42 -9.53 -22.09
N GLY A 558 -33.23 -8.50 -21.79
CA GLY A 558 -34.59 -8.65 -21.25
C GLY A 558 -35.71 -8.63 -22.28
N ASP A 559 -35.55 -7.94 -23.43
CA ASP A 559 -36.59 -7.77 -24.46
C ASP A 559 -36.01 -8.05 -25.87
N SER A 560 -36.42 -9.13 -26.48
CA SER A 560 -36.22 -9.56 -27.87
C SER A 560 -34.92 -9.08 -28.56
N ASP A 561 -33.96 -10.00 -28.64
CA ASP A 561 -32.69 -9.91 -29.37
C ASP A 561 -32.83 -9.33 -30.81
N ALA A 562 -34.00 -9.50 -31.44
CA ALA A 562 -34.31 -8.94 -32.74
C ALA A 562 -34.26 -7.39 -32.79
N ARG A 563 -34.62 -6.69 -31.71
CA ARG A 563 -34.56 -5.21 -31.67
C ARG A 563 -33.14 -4.71 -31.60
N ILE A 564 -32.25 -5.48 -30.97
CA ILE A 564 -30.84 -5.14 -30.87
C ILE A 564 -30.13 -5.23 -32.18
N ILE A 565 -30.27 -6.40 -32.80
CA ILE A 565 -29.67 -6.68 -34.11
C ILE A 565 -30.17 -5.65 -35.11
N ASN A 566 -31.47 -5.31 -35.08
CA ASN A 566 -32.02 -4.26 -35.94
C ASN A 566 -31.40 -2.88 -35.62
N THR A 567 -31.19 -2.54 -34.36
CA THR A 567 -30.60 -1.24 -33.99
C THR A 567 -29.12 -1.18 -34.36
N LEU A 568 -28.37 -2.25 -34.13
CA LEU A 568 -26.94 -2.33 -34.50
C LEU A 568 -26.77 -2.39 -36.02
N THR A 569 -27.66 -3.11 -36.70
CA THR A 569 -27.74 -3.14 -38.19
C THR A 569 -28.07 -1.76 -38.75
N SER A 570 -29.01 -1.04 -38.15
CA SER A 570 -29.32 0.34 -38.54
C SER A 570 -28.11 1.28 -38.35
N ARG A 571 -27.42 1.18 -37.24
CA ARG A 571 -26.17 1.96 -36.98
C ARG A 571 -25.06 1.60 -37.94
N LEU A 572 -24.87 0.31 -38.24
CA LEU A 572 -23.92 -0.13 -39.25
C LEU A 572 -24.27 0.43 -40.62
N ASN A 573 -25.52 0.35 -41.01
CA ASN A 573 -25.98 0.93 -42.29
C ASN A 573 -25.78 2.44 -42.35
N GLU A 574 -26.00 3.12 -41.25
CA GLU A 574 -25.74 4.56 -41.16
C GLU A 574 -24.22 4.88 -41.26
N ALA A 575 -23.39 4.13 -40.56
CA ALA A 575 -21.91 4.28 -40.62
C ALA A 575 -21.36 3.96 -42.03
N VAL A 576 -21.90 2.90 -42.68
CA VAL A 576 -21.57 2.56 -44.06
C VAL A 576 -22.00 3.67 -45.01
N SER A 577 -23.22 4.22 -44.83
CA SER A 577 -23.69 5.36 -45.64
C SER A 577 -22.84 6.60 -45.47
N GLN A 578 -22.40 6.90 -44.22
CA GLN A 578 -21.49 8.03 -43.95
C GLN A 578 -20.13 7.81 -44.62
N ARG A 579 -19.58 6.58 -44.55
CA ARG A 579 -18.32 6.25 -45.24
C ARG A 579 -18.45 6.38 -46.75
N GLN A 580 -19.56 5.82 -47.34
CA GLN A 580 -19.81 5.90 -48.78
C GLN A 580 -19.88 7.36 -49.24
N LYS A 581 -20.64 8.22 -48.55
CA LYS A 581 -20.72 9.63 -48.84
C LYS A 581 -19.39 10.36 -48.75
N ALA A 582 -18.60 10.03 -47.71
CA ALA A 582 -17.26 10.61 -47.56
C ALA A 582 -16.32 10.13 -48.67
N GLN A 583 -16.44 8.88 -49.10
CA GLN A 583 -15.67 8.32 -50.22
C GLN A 583 -16.07 8.95 -51.56
N GLU A 584 -17.35 9.05 -51.83
CA GLU A 584 -17.87 9.72 -53.05
C GLU A 584 -17.39 11.21 -53.13
N ASN A 585 -17.45 11.89 -52.01
CA ASN A 585 -16.93 13.23 -51.91
C ASN A 585 -15.43 13.27 -52.19
N GLN A 586 -14.66 12.36 -51.62
CA GLN A 586 -13.19 12.25 -51.84
C GLN A 586 -12.90 12.03 -53.34
N GLU A 587 -13.58 11.08 -53.97
CA GLU A 587 -13.42 10.79 -55.41
C GLU A 587 -13.77 12.01 -56.28
N THR A 588 -14.84 12.72 -55.90
CA THR A 588 -15.30 13.92 -56.62
C THR A 588 -14.27 15.05 -56.52
N TYR A 589 -13.74 15.29 -55.30
CA TYR A 589 -12.71 16.30 -55.09
C TYR A 589 -11.38 15.91 -55.75
N GLN A 590 -10.98 14.66 -55.71
CA GLN A 590 -9.79 14.17 -56.41
C GLN A 590 -9.92 14.30 -57.93
N LYS A 591 -11.11 14.02 -58.49
CA LYS A 591 -11.35 14.23 -59.90
C LYS A 591 -11.29 15.69 -60.28
N SER A 592 -11.88 16.55 -59.44
CA SER A 592 -11.81 18.01 -59.64
C SER A 592 -10.36 18.53 -59.55
N LEU A 593 -9.54 17.96 -58.65
CA LEU A 593 -8.13 18.31 -58.55
C LEU A 593 -7.35 17.92 -59.81
N ARG A 594 -7.58 16.72 -60.36
CA ARG A 594 -6.94 16.30 -61.62
C ARG A 594 -7.28 17.21 -62.78
N LEU A 595 -8.58 17.55 -62.95
CA LEU A 595 -9.03 18.50 -64.00
C LEU A 595 -8.41 19.88 -63.79
N LEU A 596 -8.28 20.33 -62.58
CA LEU A 596 -7.65 21.61 -62.25
C LEU A 596 -6.13 21.60 -62.52
N ASP A 597 -5.45 20.48 -62.20
CA ASP A 597 -4.03 20.31 -62.52
C ASP A 597 -3.78 20.29 -64.03
N GLU A 598 -4.63 19.63 -64.83
CA GLU A 598 -4.58 19.66 -66.28
C GLU A 598 -4.78 21.10 -66.81
N LYS A 599 -5.78 21.82 -66.27
CA LYS A 599 -6.03 23.22 -66.64
C LYS A 599 -4.85 24.13 -66.28
N ILE A 600 -4.25 23.97 -65.12
CA ILE A 600 -3.08 24.70 -64.70
C ILE A 600 -1.88 24.40 -65.62
N SER A 601 -1.71 23.12 -66.03
CA SER A 601 -0.67 22.74 -66.98
C SER A 601 -0.85 23.45 -68.29
N ILE A 602 -2.04 23.42 -68.90
CA ILE A 602 -2.36 24.09 -70.13
C ILE A 602 -2.12 25.63 -70.05
N LEU A 603 -2.63 26.24 -68.98
CA LEU A 603 -2.43 27.66 -68.74
C LEU A 603 -0.95 28.07 -68.56
N ASN A 604 -0.18 27.16 -67.88
CA ASN A 604 1.24 27.36 -67.72
C ASN A 604 2.01 27.25 -69.05
N ASP A 605 1.64 26.28 -69.89
CA ASP A 605 2.25 26.12 -71.23
C ASP A 605 1.90 27.32 -72.12
N GLU A 606 0.65 27.77 -72.11
CA GLU A 606 0.21 28.96 -72.78
C GLU A 606 0.97 30.23 -72.32
N TYR A 607 1.15 30.35 -71.00
CA TYR A 607 1.91 31.47 -70.40
C TYR A 607 3.39 31.40 -70.79
N GLN A 608 4.02 30.24 -70.77
CA GLN A 608 5.39 30.04 -71.21
C GLN A 608 5.56 30.28 -72.71
N PHE A 609 4.59 29.79 -73.52
CA PHE A 609 4.59 30.05 -74.97
C PHE A 609 4.50 31.53 -75.22
N MET A 610 3.60 32.27 -74.60
CA MET A 610 3.56 33.75 -74.75
C MET A 610 4.82 34.44 -74.24
N GLN A 611 5.45 33.93 -73.19
CA GLN A 611 6.69 34.47 -72.65
C GLN A 611 7.87 34.25 -73.60
N SER A 612 7.89 33.13 -74.33
CA SER A 612 8.92 32.91 -75.42
C SER A 612 8.75 33.77 -76.60
N TYR A 613 7.53 34.22 -76.91
CA TYR A 613 7.19 35.16 -78.00
C TYR A 613 7.38 36.62 -77.60
N LYS A 614 8.37 36.90 -76.77
CA LYS A 614 8.66 38.24 -76.33
C LYS A 614 9.03 39.15 -77.55
N PRO A 615 8.28 40.21 -77.77
CA PRO A 615 8.56 41.09 -78.88
C PRO A 615 10.01 41.61 -78.88
N ALA A 616 10.63 41.69 -80.09
CA ALA A 616 11.99 42.16 -80.25
C ALA A 616 12.14 43.60 -79.69
N TRP A 617 13.37 44.00 -79.27
CA TRP A 617 13.61 45.25 -78.59
C TRP A 617 13.14 46.49 -79.41
N TRP A 618 13.26 46.43 -80.75
CA TRP A 618 12.84 47.52 -81.69
C TRP A 618 11.29 47.57 -81.75
N GLN A 619 10.55 46.48 -81.74
CA GLN A 619 9.07 46.41 -81.63
C GLN A 619 8.54 47.06 -80.36
N ARG A 620 9.26 46.91 -79.23
CA ARG A 620 8.91 47.56 -77.98
C ARG A 620 9.02 49.05 -77.99
N LEU A 621 9.96 49.63 -78.85
CA LEU A 621 10.20 51.06 -78.95
C LEU A 621 9.25 51.76 -79.96
N PHE A 622 8.96 51.11 -81.08
CA PHE A 622 8.18 51.67 -82.14
C PHE A 622 6.72 51.26 -82.24
N MET A 623 6.32 50.14 -81.62
CA MET A 623 4.96 49.63 -81.58
C MET A 623 4.43 49.58 -80.14
N ARG A 624 4.38 50.73 -79.47
CA ARG A 624 4.01 50.83 -78.02
C ARG A 624 2.63 50.22 -77.73
N THR A 625 1.66 50.44 -78.56
CA THR A 625 0.29 49.88 -78.39
C THR A 625 0.29 48.34 -78.48
N ALA A 626 0.98 47.79 -79.44
CA ALA A 626 1.09 46.33 -79.59
C ALA A 626 1.84 45.66 -78.39
N TYR A 627 2.87 46.34 -77.89
CA TYR A 627 3.60 45.87 -76.69
C TYR A 627 2.76 45.96 -75.40
N GLN A 628 1.97 47.04 -75.29
CA GLN A 628 1.01 47.11 -74.15
C GLN A 628 -0.05 46.03 -74.22
N ILE A 629 -0.59 45.73 -75.40
CA ILE A 629 -1.55 44.62 -75.55
C ILE A 629 -0.88 43.28 -75.18
N TYR A 630 0.35 43.03 -75.62
CA TYR A 630 1.11 41.85 -75.23
C TYR A 630 1.32 41.77 -73.73
N LEU A 631 1.72 42.85 -73.04
CA LEU A 631 1.88 42.90 -71.61
C LEU A 631 0.54 42.64 -70.86
N GLN A 632 -0.52 43.28 -71.37
CA GLN A 632 -1.85 43.10 -70.81
C GLN A 632 -2.35 41.67 -70.98
N GLN A 633 -2.12 41.04 -72.09
CA GLN A 633 -2.43 39.63 -72.33
C GLN A 633 -1.57 38.69 -71.46
N LEU A 634 -0.28 38.94 -71.32
CA LEU A 634 0.62 38.17 -70.47
C LEU A 634 0.22 38.30 -69.00
N GLN A 635 -0.09 39.55 -68.60
CA GLN A 635 -0.56 39.80 -67.22
C GLN A 635 -1.92 39.11 -66.91
N GLY A 636 -2.85 39.15 -67.87
CA GLY A 636 -4.12 38.45 -67.78
C GLY A 636 -3.93 36.91 -67.64
N LYS A 637 -3.05 36.34 -68.47
CA LYS A 637 -2.72 34.91 -68.36
C LYS A 637 -2.08 34.54 -67.01
N ASN A 638 -1.18 35.39 -66.51
CA ASN A 638 -0.55 35.21 -65.19
C ASN A 638 -1.58 35.31 -64.05
N GLN A 639 -2.49 36.30 -64.14
CA GLN A 639 -3.57 36.43 -63.15
C GLN A 639 -4.47 35.19 -63.13
N ASN A 640 -4.84 34.65 -64.29
CA ASN A 640 -5.62 33.42 -64.39
C ASN A 640 -4.87 32.25 -63.83
N LEU A 641 -3.57 32.09 -64.10
CA LEU A 641 -2.74 31.01 -63.53
C LEU A 641 -2.64 31.13 -62.02
N ILE A 642 -2.48 32.31 -61.46
CA ILE A 642 -2.44 32.58 -60.01
C ILE A 642 -3.81 32.24 -59.38
N ALA A 643 -4.91 32.61 -60.05
CA ALA A 643 -6.27 32.30 -59.55
C ALA A 643 -6.51 30.80 -59.48
N GLU A 644 -6.16 30.04 -60.54
CA GLU A 644 -6.32 28.59 -60.56
C GLU A 644 -5.40 27.88 -59.53
N ARG A 645 -4.17 28.37 -59.32
CA ARG A 645 -3.28 27.90 -58.28
C ARG A 645 -3.84 28.13 -56.87
N LYS A 646 -4.48 29.26 -56.62
CA LYS A 646 -5.18 29.52 -55.36
C LYS A 646 -6.36 28.57 -55.16
N MET A 647 -7.15 28.31 -56.23
CA MET A 647 -8.22 27.30 -56.21
C MET A 647 -7.68 25.91 -55.90
N ARG A 648 -6.53 25.54 -56.48
CA ARG A 648 -5.85 24.29 -56.22
C ARG A 648 -5.48 24.11 -54.74
N LEU A 649 -4.93 25.17 -54.10
CA LEU A 649 -4.62 25.18 -52.69
C LEU A 649 -5.88 24.99 -51.82
N ALA A 650 -6.93 25.73 -52.08
CA ALA A 650 -8.19 25.62 -51.36
C ALA A 650 -8.82 24.22 -51.55
N LEU A 651 -8.73 23.64 -52.74
CA LEU A 651 -9.20 22.30 -53.03
C LEU A 651 -8.36 21.22 -52.29
N HIS A 652 -7.07 21.45 -52.16
CA HIS A 652 -6.20 20.55 -51.38
C HIS A 652 -6.52 20.54 -49.87
N GLU A 653 -6.83 21.71 -49.31
CA GLU A 653 -7.32 21.83 -47.93
C GLU A 653 -8.66 21.11 -47.76
N GLN A 654 -9.58 21.23 -48.74
CA GLN A 654 -10.84 20.49 -48.72
C GLN A 654 -10.62 18.97 -48.81
N ILE A 655 -9.71 18.48 -49.64
CA ILE A 655 -9.36 17.06 -49.72
C ILE A 655 -8.81 16.57 -48.39
N THR A 656 -7.89 17.30 -47.77
CA THR A 656 -7.34 16.94 -46.45
C THR A 656 -8.46 16.84 -45.38
N SER A 657 -9.41 17.77 -45.40
CA SER A 657 -10.58 17.73 -44.50
C SER A 657 -11.45 16.50 -44.76
N VAL A 658 -11.71 16.17 -46.04
CA VAL A 658 -12.52 14.99 -46.41
C VAL A 658 -11.78 13.68 -46.10
N ASP A 659 -10.47 13.64 -46.30
CA ASP A 659 -9.64 12.47 -45.89
C ASP A 659 -9.75 12.18 -44.40
N ASN A 660 -9.71 13.21 -43.55
CA ASN A 660 -9.92 13.10 -42.14
C ASN A 660 -11.36 12.62 -41.80
N GLN A 661 -12.35 13.14 -42.51
CA GLN A 661 -13.75 12.68 -42.37
C GLN A 661 -13.91 11.21 -42.79
N LEU A 662 -13.29 10.79 -43.88
CA LEU A 662 -13.31 9.41 -44.35
C LEU A 662 -12.64 8.46 -43.34
N LEU A 663 -11.47 8.86 -42.83
CA LEU A 663 -10.77 8.07 -41.77
C LEU A 663 -11.64 7.93 -40.51
N SER A 664 -12.27 9.02 -40.09
CA SER A 664 -13.22 9.00 -38.95
C SER A 664 -14.43 8.09 -39.22
N ALA A 665 -14.99 8.16 -40.43
CA ALA A 665 -16.13 7.34 -40.83
C ALA A 665 -15.76 5.84 -40.94
N GLN A 666 -14.56 5.52 -41.46
CA GLN A 666 -14.03 4.16 -41.50
C GLN A 666 -13.86 3.57 -40.10
N LYS A 667 -13.32 4.34 -39.15
CA LYS A 667 -13.21 3.92 -37.75
C LYS A 667 -14.56 3.63 -37.12
N LYS A 668 -15.56 4.49 -37.39
CA LYS A 668 -16.94 4.29 -36.91
C LYS A 668 -17.56 3.04 -37.48
N GLU A 669 -17.37 2.77 -38.78
CA GLU A 669 -17.90 1.57 -39.45
C GLU A 669 -17.26 0.30 -38.86
N GLN A 670 -15.92 0.26 -38.69
CA GLN A 670 -15.24 -0.87 -38.08
C GLN A 670 -15.74 -1.15 -36.66
N LEU A 671 -15.94 -0.11 -35.85
CA LEU A 671 -16.47 -0.24 -34.51
C LEU A 671 -17.92 -0.79 -34.50
N ALA A 672 -18.76 -0.29 -35.40
CA ALA A 672 -20.17 -0.75 -35.54
C ALA A 672 -20.23 -2.20 -36.04
N GLN A 673 -19.37 -2.59 -36.98
CA GLN A 673 -19.27 -3.95 -37.50
C GLN A 673 -18.77 -4.94 -36.46
N PHE A 674 -17.77 -4.55 -35.66
CA PHE A 674 -17.28 -5.33 -34.53
C PHE A 674 -18.40 -5.54 -33.49
N SER A 675 -19.09 -4.47 -33.10
CA SER A 675 -20.19 -4.55 -32.13
C SER A 675 -21.36 -5.43 -32.61
N LEU A 676 -21.68 -5.39 -33.88
CA LEU A 676 -22.72 -6.25 -34.48
C LEU A 676 -22.29 -7.71 -34.48
N SER A 677 -21.03 -7.98 -34.86
CA SER A 677 -20.49 -9.36 -34.89
C SER A 677 -20.41 -9.98 -33.48
N GLU A 678 -20.03 -9.19 -32.48
CA GLU A 678 -20.02 -9.63 -31.09
C GLU A 678 -21.44 -9.91 -30.57
N ALA A 679 -22.38 -8.98 -30.81
CA ALA A 679 -23.76 -9.17 -30.42
C ALA A 679 -24.40 -10.41 -31.09
N GLN A 680 -24.11 -10.67 -32.35
CA GLN A 680 -24.56 -11.88 -33.06
C GLN A 680 -23.92 -13.15 -32.45
N LYS A 681 -22.67 -13.12 -32.11
CA LYS A 681 -21.95 -14.26 -31.49
C LYS A 681 -22.46 -14.52 -30.07
N GLU A 682 -22.71 -13.47 -29.28
CA GLU A 682 -23.31 -13.60 -27.95
C GLU A 682 -24.73 -14.14 -28.01
N LEU A 683 -25.51 -13.68 -28.98
CA LEU A 683 -26.86 -14.21 -29.21
C LEU A 683 -26.82 -15.70 -29.54
N GLN A 684 -25.94 -16.11 -30.44
CA GLN A 684 -25.76 -17.52 -30.80
C GLN A 684 -25.31 -18.37 -29.60
N ASN A 685 -24.40 -17.82 -28.75
CA ASN A 685 -24.00 -18.49 -27.53
C ASN A 685 -25.11 -18.53 -26.48
N ALA A 686 -25.93 -17.49 -26.38
CA ALA A 686 -27.09 -17.45 -25.47
C ALA A 686 -28.19 -18.43 -25.93
N GLU A 687 -28.47 -18.50 -27.22
CA GLU A 687 -29.41 -19.49 -27.81
C GLU A 687 -28.93 -20.93 -27.58
N GLN A 688 -27.65 -21.18 -27.74
CA GLN A 688 -27.07 -22.51 -27.53
C GLN A 688 -27.06 -22.92 -26.06
N ARG A 689 -26.78 -21.98 -25.14
CA ARG A 689 -26.90 -22.18 -23.67
C ARG A 689 -28.36 -22.40 -23.27
N HIS A 690 -29.28 -21.63 -23.81
CA HIS A 690 -30.70 -21.78 -23.57
C HIS A 690 -31.23 -23.14 -24.06
N ALA A 691 -30.79 -23.60 -25.24
CA ALA A 691 -31.13 -24.90 -25.78
C ALA A 691 -30.57 -26.05 -24.93
N ASN A 692 -29.33 -25.90 -24.41
CA ASN A 692 -28.67 -26.88 -23.52
C ASN A 692 -29.38 -26.94 -22.15
N LEU A 693 -29.75 -25.80 -21.57
CA LEU A 693 -30.49 -25.74 -20.32
C LEU A 693 -31.91 -26.31 -20.46
N LYS A 694 -32.56 -26.06 -21.59
CA LYS A 694 -33.88 -26.64 -21.92
C LYS A 694 -33.81 -28.16 -22.10
N LYS A 695 -32.68 -28.65 -22.62
CA LYS A 695 -32.43 -30.10 -22.77
C LYS A 695 -32.16 -30.77 -21.42
N ALA A 696 -31.40 -30.10 -20.53
CA ALA A 696 -31.11 -30.58 -19.18
C ALA A 696 -32.33 -30.53 -18.22
N SER A 697 -33.29 -29.68 -18.48
CA SER A 697 -34.54 -29.61 -17.68
C SER A 697 -35.60 -30.61 -18.14
N LEU A 698 -35.40 -31.32 -19.27
CA LEU A 698 -36.28 -32.36 -19.81
C LEU A 698 -35.74 -33.78 -19.57
N THR A 699 -34.53 -33.90 -19.01
CA THR A 699 -33.95 -35.12 -18.45
C THR A 699 -33.96 -35.07 -16.93
#